data_d78f3bbc2bad2160529ee049315540ef
#
_entry.id   d78f3bbc2bad2160529ee049315540ef
#
_cell.length_a   1.000
_cell.length_b   1.000
_cell.length_c   1.000
_cell.angle_alpha   90.00
_cell.angle_beta   90.00
_cell.angle_gamma   90.00
#
_symmetry.space_group_name_H-M   'P 1'
#
loop_
_entity.id
_entity.type
_entity.pdbx_description
1 polymer ?
#
loop_
_entity_poly.entity_id
_entity_poly.type
_entity_poly.pdbx_seq_one_letter_code
_entity_poly.pdbx_strand_id
1 'polypeptide(L)'
;MSLISMHGAWLSFSDSPLLDNAELHIEDNERVCLVGRNGAGKSTLMKILNREQGLDDGRIIYEQDLVVARLQQDPPRNIAGTVYDFVAEGIEEQAAYLKGYHDVSRLVMTDPSNKNLNELARLQDLLDNLGLWQLESRINEVLEQLGLDANAELASLSGGWLRKAALGRALVSGPRVLLLDEPTNHLDIETIDWLEGFLKTFKGTIIFISHDRSFIRNMATRIVDLDRGKLVTYPGNYDQYLLEKEEALRVEELQNAEFDRKLAQEEVWIRQGIKARRTRNEGRVRALKAMRRERGERREVMGSAKMQVEEASRSGKIVFEMENVDYQVDGKVLVKDFSAQIQRGDKIALIGPNGCGKTTLLKLMLGQLQADSGRVHVGTKLEVAYFDQHRAELDPDRTVMDNLAEGKQEVLVNGKPRHVLGYLQDFLFHPKRAMTPVRALSGGERNRLLLARLFLKPSNLLILDEPTNDLDVETLELLEELIDGYQGSVMLVSHDRQFVDNTVTECWIFEGEGRIGQYVGGYHDARGQQSQSLAQKQSVAKKNVEATPAKTESVKRAASKLSYNLQRELEQLPQRLEELEAELQSLQDQVADASFFGQSHDHTQQVLAQLSEAEQALEKAFERWEYLEGLKNGA
;
A
#
# COMPACT_ATOMS: atom_id res chain seq x y z
N MET A 1 -17.65 17.92 -18.56
CA MET A 1 -16.92 18.12 -19.84
C MET A 1 -15.61 17.35 -19.76
N SER A 2 -15.26 16.66 -20.83
CA SER A 2 -14.02 15.85 -20.81
C SER A 2 -12.80 16.78 -20.90
N LEU A 3 -11.90 16.69 -19.91
CA LEU A 3 -10.64 17.43 -19.90
C LEU A 3 -9.61 16.82 -20.85
N ILE A 4 -9.57 15.47 -20.90
CA ILE A 4 -8.67 14.70 -21.75
C ILE A 4 -9.48 13.58 -22.40
N SER A 5 -9.39 13.42 -23.72
CA SER A 5 -9.98 12.33 -24.46
C SER A 5 -8.93 11.66 -25.34
N MET A 6 -8.70 10.38 -25.13
CA MET A 6 -7.77 9.55 -25.88
C MET A 6 -8.57 8.53 -26.68
N HIS A 7 -8.32 8.46 -28.00
CA HIS A 7 -9.05 7.60 -28.94
C HIS A 7 -8.09 6.75 -29.75
N GLY A 8 -8.35 5.45 -29.79
CA GLY A 8 -7.61 4.49 -30.59
C GLY A 8 -6.12 4.46 -30.33
N ALA A 9 -5.70 4.74 -29.09
CA ALA A 9 -4.29 4.88 -28.74
C ALA A 9 -3.54 3.57 -28.91
N TRP A 10 -2.45 3.62 -29.67
CA TRP A 10 -1.54 2.51 -29.88
C TRP A 10 -0.10 2.92 -29.61
N LEU A 11 0.61 2.10 -28.84
CA LEU A 11 2.02 2.31 -28.50
C LEU A 11 2.72 0.98 -28.25
N SER A 12 3.89 0.78 -28.84
CA SER A 12 4.70 -0.43 -28.63
C SER A 12 6.19 -0.12 -28.55
N PHE A 13 6.87 -0.72 -27.57
CA PHE A 13 8.33 -0.70 -27.45
C PHE A 13 8.95 -2.08 -27.70
N SER A 14 8.14 -3.12 -27.90
CA SER A 14 8.57 -4.51 -28.06
C SER A 14 7.56 -5.27 -28.93
N ASP A 15 7.72 -6.58 -29.04
CA ASP A 15 6.82 -7.44 -29.82
C ASP A 15 5.34 -7.38 -29.38
N SER A 16 5.07 -6.93 -28.16
CA SER A 16 3.71 -6.76 -27.64
C SER A 16 3.40 -5.27 -27.39
N PRO A 17 2.26 -4.75 -27.90
CA PRO A 17 1.89 -3.37 -27.65
C PRO A 17 1.58 -3.13 -26.17
N LEU A 18 1.99 -1.97 -25.69
CA LEU A 18 1.71 -1.43 -24.36
C LEU A 18 0.29 -0.86 -24.29
N LEU A 19 -0.15 -0.22 -25.39
CA LEU A 19 -1.52 0.22 -25.61
C LEU A 19 -1.98 -0.35 -26.95
N ASP A 20 -3.18 -0.93 -26.98
CA ASP A 20 -3.77 -1.61 -28.13
C ASP A 20 -5.21 -1.11 -28.33
N ASN A 21 -5.35 -0.11 -29.21
CA ASN A 21 -6.62 0.56 -29.48
C ASN A 21 -7.32 1.05 -28.19
N ALA A 22 -6.53 1.69 -27.32
CA ALA A 22 -6.99 2.09 -26.00
C ALA A 22 -7.82 3.39 -26.05
N GLU A 23 -8.89 3.44 -25.27
CA GLU A 23 -9.74 4.62 -25.13
C GLU A 23 -9.78 5.07 -23.68
N LEU A 24 -9.70 6.38 -23.44
CA LEU A 24 -9.77 6.96 -22.11
C LEU A 24 -10.40 8.35 -22.17
N HIS A 25 -11.36 8.59 -21.30
CA HIS A 25 -11.98 9.89 -21.10
C HIS A 25 -11.83 10.32 -19.65
N ILE A 26 -11.32 11.50 -19.42
CA ILE A 26 -11.11 12.09 -18.08
C ILE A 26 -12.01 13.31 -17.96
N GLU A 27 -12.82 13.34 -16.92
CA GLU A 27 -13.73 14.44 -16.64
C GLU A 27 -13.22 15.34 -15.50
N ASP A 28 -13.89 16.47 -15.32
CA ASP A 28 -13.50 17.43 -14.29
C ASP A 28 -13.86 16.91 -12.88
N ASN A 29 -13.00 17.18 -11.89
CA ASN A 29 -13.16 16.77 -10.48
C ASN A 29 -13.23 15.26 -10.23
N GLU A 30 -12.73 14.43 -11.14
CA GLU A 30 -12.61 12.99 -10.93
C GLU A 30 -11.35 12.63 -10.11
N ARG A 31 -11.42 11.48 -9.44
CA ARG A 31 -10.31 10.81 -8.78
C ARG A 31 -10.12 9.45 -9.43
N VAL A 32 -9.29 9.41 -10.47
CA VAL A 32 -9.08 8.21 -11.29
C VAL A 32 -7.86 7.45 -10.81
N CYS A 33 -8.05 6.21 -10.36
CA CYS A 33 -6.96 5.31 -10.03
C CYS A 33 -6.62 4.45 -11.26
N LEU A 34 -5.35 4.48 -11.69
CA LEU A 34 -4.82 3.57 -12.70
C LEU A 34 -4.25 2.34 -12.01
N VAL A 35 -4.89 1.20 -12.21
CA VAL A 35 -4.43 -0.10 -11.72
C VAL A 35 -3.90 -0.97 -12.87
N GLY A 36 -3.24 -2.07 -12.54
CA GLY A 36 -2.69 -3.02 -13.49
C GLY A 36 -1.34 -3.55 -13.02
N ARG A 37 -0.90 -4.63 -13.62
CA ARG A 37 0.37 -5.31 -13.27
C ARG A 37 1.58 -4.41 -13.43
N ASN A 38 2.66 -4.71 -12.69
CA ASN A 38 3.93 -4.05 -12.89
C ASN A 38 4.48 -4.34 -14.30
N GLY A 39 4.89 -3.27 -14.99
CA GLY A 39 5.32 -3.35 -16.40
C GLY A 39 4.18 -3.29 -17.43
N ALA A 40 2.91 -3.18 -17.03
CA ALA A 40 1.77 -3.04 -17.96
C ALA A 40 1.79 -1.71 -18.74
N GLY A 41 2.52 -0.70 -18.29
CA GLY A 41 2.62 0.60 -18.98
C GLY A 41 1.94 1.76 -18.26
N LYS A 42 1.55 1.60 -16.99
CA LYS A 42 0.90 2.66 -16.20
C LYS A 42 1.67 3.98 -16.20
N SER A 43 2.95 3.95 -15.82
CA SER A 43 3.80 5.16 -15.81
C SER A 43 4.04 5.72 -17.21
N THR A 44 4.05 4.88 -18.25
CA THR A 44 4.10 5.33 -19.64
C THR A 44 2.82 6.06 -20.03
N LEU A 45 1.66 5.54 -19.65
CA LEU A 45 0.38 6.23 -19.85
C LEU A 45 0.36 7.59 -19.13
N MET A 46 0.89 7.69 -17.90
CA MET A 46 1.07 8.98 -17.22
C MET A 46 1.94 9.97 -18.02
N LYS A 47 3.06 9.49 -18.62
CA LYS A 47 3.93 10.31 -19.49
C LYS A 47 3.19 10.79 -20.74
N ILE A 48 2.35 9.93 -21.31
CA ILE A 48 1.52 10.29 -22.47
C ILE A 48 0.52 11.39 -22.09
N LEU A 49 -0.18 11.22 -20.97
CA LEU A 49 -1.15 12.22 -20.46
C LEU A 49 -0.48 13.55 -20.10
N ASN A 50 0.80 13.52 -19.70
CA ASN A 50 1.62 14.71 -19.43
C ASN A 50 2.32 15.27 -20.67
N ARG A 51 2.04 14.76 -21.87
CA ARG A 51 2.65 15.18 -23.15
C ARG A 51 4.18 14.93 -23.24
N GLU A 52 4.75 14.13 -22.35
CA GLU A 52 6.17 13.76 -22.35
C GLU A 52 6.49 12.66 -23.37
N GLN A 53 5.47 11.85 -23.75
CA GLN A 53 5.58 10.71 -24.66
C GLN A 53 4.47 10.78 -25.70
N GLY A 54 4.83 10.62 -26.99
CA GLY A 54 3.85 10.51 -28.07
C GLY A 54 3.29 9.10 -28.21
N LEU A 55 2.17 8.97 -28.91
CA LEU A 55 1.61 7.70 -29.39
C LEU A 55 2.19 7.35 -30.75
N ASP A 56 2.24 6.05 -31.08
CA ASP A 56 2.60 5.59 -32.43
C ASP A 56 1.39 5.69 -33.39
N ASP A 57 0.15 5.49 -32.87
CA ASP A 57 -1.10 5.71 -33.58
C ASP A 57 -2.21 6.13 -32.62
N GLY A 58 -3.30 6.72 -33.14
CA GLY A 58 -4.38 7.29 -32.35
C GLY A 58 -4.21 8.78 -32.09
N ARG A 59 -5.08 9.34 -31.25
CA ARG A 59 -5.08 10.79 -30.94
C ARG A 59 -5.47 11.05 -29.49
N ILE A 60 -4.92 12.14 -28.94
CA ILE A 60 -5.30 12.68 -27.65
C ILE A 60 -5.77 14.11 -27.85
N ILE A 61 -6.92 14.42 -27.30
CA ILE A 61 -7.54 15.75 -27.33
C ILE A 61 -7.55 16.26 -25.89
N TYR A 62 -6.99 17.45 -25.70
CA TYR A 62 -7.00 18.17 -24.43
C TYR A 62 -7.94 19.36 -24.52
N GLU A 63 -8.61 19.68 -23.41
CA GLU A 63 -9.31 20.96 -23.29
C GLU A 63 -8.35 22.14 -23.53
N GLN A 64 -8.86 23.25 -24.07
CA GLN A 64 -8.03 24.43 -24.31
C GLN A 64 -7.47 24.96 -22.99
N ASP A 65 -6.18 25.37 -23.01
CA ASP A 65 -5.46 25.92 -21.84
C ASP A 65 -5.38 24.98 -20.62
N LEU A 66 -5.57 23.67 -20.83
CA LEU A 66 -5.46 22.68 -19.77
C LEU A 66 -4.03 22.58 -19.26
N VAL A 67 -3.84 22.92 -17.98
CA VAL A 67 -2.59 22.72 -17.24
C VAL A 67 -2.63 21.35 -16.58
N VAL A 68 -1.67 20.50 -16.95
CA VAL A 68 -1.44 19.18 -16.38
C VAL A 68 -0.10 19.23 -15.65
N ALA A 69 -0.05 18.76 -14.43
CA ALA A 69 1.20 18.62 -13.70
C ALA A 69 1.38 17.18 -13.21
N ARG A 70 2.63 16.73 -13.16
CA ARG A 70 2.99 15.38 -12.74
C ARG A 70 3.94 15.40 -11.55
N LEU A 71 3.59 14.65 -10.49
CA LEU A 71 4.51 14.28 -9.44
C LEU A 71 5.31 13.05 -9.90
N GLN A 72 6.63 13.19 -10.00
CA GLN A 72 7.51 12.08 -10.35
C GLN A 72 7.66 11.10 -9.19
N GLN A 73 7.89 9.84 -9.50
CA GLN A 73 8.01 8.74 -8.53
C GLN A 73 9.12 9.00 -7.52
N ASP A 74 10.31 9.37 -7.99
CA ASP A 74 11.45 9.69 -7.13
C ASP A 74 11.82 11.16 -7.26
N PRO A 75 11.67 11.97 -6.19
CA PRO A 75 12.25 13.30 -6.18
C PRO A 75 13.76 13.18 -6.27
N PRO A 76 14.43 14.02 -7.09
CA PRO A 76 15.87 13.95 -7.26
C PRO A 76 16.58 14.17 -5.93
N ARG A 77 17.44 13.22 -5.55
CA ARG A 77 18.29 13.30 -4.36
C ARG A 77 19.55 14.10 -4.73
N ASN A 78 20.02 14.96 -3.84
CA ASN A 78 21.22 15.81 -4.01
C ASN A 78 21.02 17.08 -4.88
N ILE A 79 19.85 17.72 -4.82
CA ILE A 79 19.68 19.05 -5.36
C ILE A 79 20.21 20.05 -4.32
N ALA A 80 21.10 20.95 -4.76
CA ALA A 80 21.52 22.12 -3.98
C ALA A 80 20.46 23.21 -4.10
N GLY A 81 20.15 23.91 -3.01
CA GLY A 81 19.22 25.02 -2.99
C GLY A 81 18.17 24.93 -1.90
N THR A 82 17.32 25.95 -1.85
CA THR A 82 16.26 26.05 -0.85
C THR A 82 14.98 25.39 -1.36
N VAL A 83 14.06 25.08 -0.44
CA VAL A 83 12.70 24.58 -0.77
C VAL A 83 11.98 25.58 -1.69
N TYR A 84 12.13 26.87 -1.46
CA TYR A 84 11.57 27.91 -2.31
C TYR A 84 12.05 27.77 -3.76
N ASP A 85 13.37 27.68 -3.96
CA ASP A 85 13.97 27.56 -5.30
C ASP A 85 13.43 26.34 -6.05
N PHE A 86 13.32 25.21 -5.35
CA PHE A 86 12.86 23.96 -5.91
C PHE A 86 11.37 24.00 -6.30
N VAL A 87 10.52 24.61 -5.45
CA VAL A 87 9.09 24.75 -5.75
C VAL A 87 8.89 25.74 -6.91
N ALA A 88 9.67 26.82 -6.95
CA ALA A 88 9.63 27.81 -8.03
C ALA A 88 9.98 27.20 -9.40
N GLU A 89 10.87 26.20 -9.47
CA GLU A 89 11.20 25.50 -10.73
C GLU A 89 9.97 24.87 -11.42
N GLY A 90 8.85 24.66 -10.70
CA GLY A 90 7.60 24.17 -11.30
C GLY A 90 6.92 25.15 -12.28
N ILE A 91 7.41 26.41 -12.37
CA ILE A 91 6.91 27.46 -13.28
C ILE A 91 7.93 27.75 -14.42
N GLU A 92 8.78 26.78 -14.73
CA GLU A 92 9.78 26.79 -15.84
C GLU A 92 10.49 28.13 -16.12
N GLU A 93 10.21 28.80 -17.24
CA GLU A 93 10.94 30.01 -17.68
C GLU A 93 10.86 31.18 -16.71
N GLN A 94 9.74 31.31 -15.97
CA GLN A 94 9.48 32.42 -15.06
C GLN A 94 10.22 32.26 -13.72
N ALA A 95 10.53 31.04 -13.33
CA ALA A 95 11.27 30.72 -12.12
C ALA A 95 12.68 31.32 -12.09
N ALA A 96 13.34 31.39 -13.25
CA ALA A 96 14.69 31.93 -13.36
C ALA A 96 14.75 33.41 -12.96
N TYR A 97 13.73 34.21 -13.29
CA TYR A 97 13.66 35.62 -12.92
C TYR A 97 13.40 35.81 -11.42
N LEU A 98 12.48 35.03 -10.84
CA LEU A 98 12.19 35.06 -9.40
C LEU A 98 13.40 34.61 -8.59
N LYS A 99 14.06 33.52 -9.00
CA LYS A 99 15.29 33.05 -8.37
C LYS A 99 16.39 34.11 -8.41
N GLY A 100 16.63 34.69 -9.61
CA GLY A 100 17.61 35.77 -9.76
C GLY A 100 17.33 36.95 -8.83
N TYR A 101 16.06 37.36 -8.68
CA TYR A 101 15.66 38.42 -7.75
C TYR A 101 15.97 38.05 -6.29
N HIS A 102 15.60 36.85 -5.84
CA HIS A 102 15.88 36.41 -4.48
C HIS A 102 17.37 36.26 -4.18
N ASP A 103 18.15 35.73 -5.12
CA ASP A 103 19.61 35.60 -4.96
C ASP A 103 20.27 36.96 -4.82
N VAL A 104 19.92 37.93 -5.68
CA VAL A 104 20.44 39.30 -5.61
C VAL A 104 19.93 40.02 -4.35
N SER A 105 18.67 39.80 -3.94
CA SER A 105 18.13 40.35 -2.71
C SER A 105 18.91 39.91 -1.46
N ARG A 106 19.26 38.60 -1.40
CA ARG A 106 20.12 38.06 -0.32
C ARG A 106 21.53 38.64 -0.38
N LEU A 107 22.10 38.77 -1.59
CA LEU A 107 23.41 39.40 -1.76
C LEU A 107 23.44 40.88 -1.30
N VAL A 108 22.39 41.65 -1.56
CA VAL A 108 22.28 43.03 -1.12
C VAL A 108 22.25 43.13 0.42
N MET A 109 21.70 42.16 1.14
CA MET A 109 21.73 42.12 2.60
C MET A 109 23.14 41.98 3.16
N THR A 110 24.03 41.31 2.45
CA THR A 110 25.41 41.07 2.86
C THR A 110 26.41 42.03 2.22
N ASP A 111 26.17 42.43 0.97
CA ASP A 111 26.99 43.38 0.19
C ASP A 111 26.09 44.39 -0.56
N PRO A 112 25.75 45.55 0.08
CA PRO A 112 24.91 46.60 -0.51
C PRO A 112 25.68 47.47 -1.52
N SER A 113 26.47 46.89 -2.42
CA SER A 113 27.17 47.61 -3.48
C SER A 113 26.20 48.19 -4.52
N ASN A 114 26.57 49.32 -5.13
CA ASN A 114 25.78 49.94 -6.18
C ASN A 114 25.49 48.98 -7.35
N LYS A 115 26.38 48.02 -7.63
CA LYS A 115 26.20 46.98 -8.63
C LYS A 115 25.03 46.08 -8.28
N ASN A 116 25.01 45.56 -7.06
CA ASN A 116 23.95 44.64 -6.58
C ASN A 116 22.59 45.37 -6.45
N LEU A 117 22.59 46.64 -6.01
CA LEU A 117 21.38 47.47 -5.95
C LEU A 117 20.80 47.75 -7.33
N ASN A 118 21.65 48.05 -8.35
CA ASN A 118 21.20 48.26 -9.73
C ASN A 118 20.64 47.01 -10.35
N GLU A 119 21.27 45.83 -10.10
CA GLU A 119 20.78 44.55 -10.61
C GLU A 119 19.45 44.14 -9.92
N LEU A 120 19.31 44.44 -8.60
CA LEU A 120 18.03 44.22 -7.89
C LEU A 120 16.91 45.05 -8.51
N ALA A 121 17.18 46.37 -8.74
CA ALA A 121 16.20 47.25 -9.38
C ALA A 121 15.82 46.79 -10.78
N ARG A 122 16.80 46.35 -11.59
CA ARG A 122 16.55 45.81 -12.92
C ARG A 122 15.65 44.58 -12.90
N LEU A 123 15.92 43.64 -12.00
CA LEU A 123 15.10 42.43 -11.84
C LEU A 123 13.71 42.75 -11.34
N GLN A 124 13.58 43.74 -10.43
CA GLN A 124 12.30 44.23 -9.93
C GLN A 124 11.45 44.82 -11.06
N ASP A 125 12.02 45.70 -11.87
CA ASP A 125 11.34 46.30 -13.04
C ASP A 125 10.90 45.21 -14.04
N LEU A 126 11.69 44.15 -14.18
CA LEU A 126 11.38 43.02 -15.07
C LEU A 126 10.20 42.17 -14.50
N LEU A 127 10.19 41.91 -13.19
CA LEU A 127 9.09 41.22 -12.51
C LEU A 127 7.79 42.01 -12.58
N ASP A 128 7.86 43.36 -12.42
CA ASP A 128 6.72 44.28 -12.56
C ASP A 128 6.14 44.23 -13.96
N ASN A 129 7.00 44.36 -14.99
CA ASN A 129 6.60 44.36 -16.41
C ASN A 129 5.98 43.03 -16.86
N LEU A 130 6.45 41.93 -16.32
CA LEU A 130 5.94 40.57 -16.61
C LEU A 130 4.79 40.12 -15.69
N GLY A 131 4.44 40.92 -14.67
CA GLY A 131 3.37 40.60 -13.70
C GLY A 131 3.67 39.36 -12.83
N LEU A 132 4.93 39.05 -12.58
CA LEU A 132 5.35 37.80 -11.95
C LEU A 132 5.17 37.78 -10.42
N TRP A 133 4.80 38.88 -9.78
CA TRP A 133 4.49 38.92 -8.33
C TRP A 133 3.31 38.04 -7.92
N GLN A 134 2.38 37.81 -8.84
CA GLN A 134 1.29 36.87 -8.60
C GLN A 134 1.80 35.43 -8.44
N LEU A 135 2.90 35.08 -9.14
CA LEU A 135 3.54 33.77 -9.03
C LEU A 135 4.27 33.63 -7.71
N GLU A 136 4.94 34.66 -7.23
CA GLU A 136 5.56 34.67 -5.90
C GLU A 136 4.51 34.44 -4.79
N SER A 137 3.38 35.14 -4.88
CA SER A 137 2.28 34.94 -3.95
C SER A 137 1.76 33.49 -3.98
N ARG A 138 1.67 32.90 -5.19
CA ARG A 138 1.26 31.49 -5.35
C ARG A 138 2.30 30.53 -4.78
N ILE A 139 3.61 30.78 -4.98
CA ILE A 139 4.66 29.94 -4.38
C ILE A 139 4.51 29.94 -2.86
N ASN A 140 4.38 31.13 -2.26
CA ASN A 140 4.23 31.27 -0.82
C ASN A 140 2.95 30.60 -0.30
N GLU A 141 1.82 30.74 -0.99
CA GLU A 141 0.57 30.06 -0.67
C GLU A 141 0.72 28.54 -0.68
N VAL A 142 1.37 27.98 -1.71
CA VAL A 142 1.64 26.53 -1.80
C VAL A 142 2.56 26.08 -0.67
N LEU A 143 3.60 26.83 -0.35
CA LEU A 143 4.52 26.50 0.75
C LEU A 143 3.79 26.50 2.10
N GLU A 144 2.91 27.49 2.35
CA GLU A 144 2.11 27.58 3.56
C GLU A 144 1.11 26.41 3.65
N GLN A 145 0.39 26.10 2.56
CA GLN A 145 -0.55 24.98 2.50
C GLN A 145 0.12 23.63 2.81
N LEU A 146 1.36 23.44 2.38
CA LEU A 146 2.13 22.22 2.60
C LEU A 146 2.91 22.24 3.92
N GLY A 147 2.93 23.38 4.63
CA GLY A 147 3.68 23.58 5.88
C GLY A 147 5.19 23.52 5.69
N LEU A 148 5.69 23.99 4.52
CA LEU A 148 7.10 23.95 4.16
C LEU A 148 7.80 25.26 4.53
N ASP A 149 9.00 25.17 5.13
CA ASP A 149 9.87 26.34 5.33
C ASP A 149 10.60 26.68 4.01
N ALA A 150 10.31 27.85 3.46
CA ALA A 150 10.90 28.37 2.23
C ALA A 150 12.43 28.37 2.23
N ASN A 151 13.06 28.62 3.38
CA ASN A 151 14.51 28.78 3.53
C ASN A 151 15.23 27.47 3.89
N ALA A 152 14.51 26.39 4.16
CA ALA A 152 15.12 25.10 4.47
C ALA A 152 15.92 24.58 3.28
N GLU A 153 17.12 24.02 3.54
CA GLU A 153 17.93 23.39 2.51
C GLU A 153 17.36 22.02 2.17
N LEU A 154 17.19 21.73 0.87
CA LEU A 154 16.67 20.45 0.38
C LEU A 154 17.48 19.25 0.87
N ALA A 155 18.81 19.39 0.94
CA ALA A 155 19.70 18.33 1.41
C ALA A 155 19.47 17.92 2.88
N SER A 156 18.87 18.79 3.69
CA SER A 156 18.56 18.54 5.10
C SER A 156 17.20 17.88 5.33
N LEU A 157 16.36 17.80 4.30
CA LEU A 157 15.00 17.30 4.41
C LEU A 157 14.95 15.76 4.49
N SER A 158 14.04 15.25 5.33
CA SER A 158 13.67 13.85 5.28
C SER A 158 12.92 13.50 3.98
N GLY A 159 12.86 12.20 3.63
CA GLY A 159 12.18 11.76 2.40
C GLY A 159 10.73 12.24 2.30
N GLY A 160 9.96 12.26 3.40
CA GLY A 160 8.60 12.76 3.43
C GLY A 160 8.50 14.27 3.16
N TRP A 161 9.40 15.07 3.74
CA TRP A 161 9.46 16.50 3.47
C TRP A 161 9.90 16.83 2.04
N LEU A 162 10.85 16.06 1.51
CA LEU A 162 11.25 16.20 0.10
C LEU A 162 10.10 15.88 -0.87
N ARG A 163 9.26 14.90 -0.50
CA ARG A 163 8.06 14.55 -1.27
C ARG A 163 7.01 15.66 -1.23
N LYS A 164 6.82 16.30 -0.06
CA LYS A 164 5.98 17.50 0.06
C LYS A 164 6.48 18.64 -0.82
N ALA A 165 7.79 18.88 -0.85
CA ALA A 165 8.40 19.89 -1.72
C ALA A 165 8.18 19.56 -3.20
N ALA A 166 8.33 18.30 -3.61
CA ALA A 166 8.05 17.86 -4.98
C ALA A 166 6.56 18.03 -5.36
N LEU A 167 5.64 17.79 -4.42
CA LEU A 167 4.23 18.08 -4.61
C LEU A 167 4.00 19.59 -4.78
N GLY A 168 4.65 20.43 -3.97
CA GLY A 168 4.62 21.90 -4.10
C GLY A 168 5.06 22.35 -5.48
N ARG A 169 6.14 21.78 -6.00
CA ARG A 169 6.63 22.05 -7.37
C ARG A 169 5.59 21.71 -8.44
N ALA A 170 4.84 20.62 -8.28
CA ALA A 170 3.76 20.27 -9.19
C ALA A 170 2.55 21.21 -9.09
N LEU A 171 2.21 21.66 -7.87
CA LEU A 171 1.03 22.48 -7.59
C LEU A 171 1.19 23.95 -7.98
N VAL A 172 2.42 24.48 -7.94
CA VAL A 172 2.69 25.90 -8.20
C VAL A 172 2.24 26.37 -9.59
N SER A 173 2.22 25.45 -10.57
CA SER A 173 1.69 25.74 -11.92
C SER A 173 0.16 25.91 -11.93
N GLY A 174 -0.56 25.59 -10.85
CA GLY A 174 -2.02 25.66 -10.75
C GLY A 174 -2.72 24.65 -11.64
N PRO A 175 -2.37 23.36 -11.58
CA PRO A 175 -2.90 22.36 -12.49
C PRO A 175 -4.39 22.10 -12.27
N ARG A 176 -5.14 21.90 -13.35
CA ARG A 176 -6.50 21.33 -13.30
C ARG A 176 -6.46 19.80 -13.27
N VAL A 177 -5.38 19.20 -13.78
CA VAL A 177 -5.14 17.75 -13.71
C VAL A 177 -3.81 17.49 -13.04
N LEU A 178 -3.86 16.75 -11.93
CA LEU A 178 -2.67 16.33 -11.18
C LEU A 178 -2.43 14.83 -11.39
N LEU A 179 -1.25 14.49 -11.89
CA LEU A 179 -0.81 13.12 -12.13
C LEU A 179 0.13 12.68 -11.01
N LEU A 180 -0.20 11.60 -10.31
CA LEU A 180 0.56 11.08 -9.18
C LEU A 180 1.01 9.64 -9.47
N ASP A 181 2.32 9.44 -9.62
CA ASP A 181 2.90 8.13 -9.88
C ASP A 181 3.46 7.56 -8.57
N GLU A 182 2.79 6.55 -7.99
CA GLU A 182 3.08 5.91 -6.70
C GLU A 182 3.34 6.93 -5.57
N PRO A 183 2.35 7.81 -5.25
CA PRO A 183 2.57 8.90 -4.29
C PRO A 183 2.79 8.42 -2.86
N THR A 184 2.39 7.20 -2.52
CA THR A 184 2.50 6.61 -1.18
C THR A 184 3.80 5.84 -0.95
N ASN A 185 4.55 5.48 -2.01
CA ASN A 185 5.79 4.71 -1.89
C ASN A 185 6.83 5.40 -1.00
N HIS A 186 7.46 4.65 -0.12
CA HIS A 186 8.48 5.09 0.84
C HIS A 186 8.03 6.16 1.84
N LEU A 187 6.73 6.47 1.92
CA LEU A 187 6.18 7.37 2.92
C LEU A 187 5.76 6.60 4.16
N ASP A 188 5.94 7.22 5.32
CA ASP A 188 5.35 6.71 6.55
C ASP A 188 3.84 7.00 6.61
N ILE A 189 3.14 6.25 7.46
CA ILE A 189 1.68 6.29 7.55
C ILE A 189 1.17 7.71 7.87
N GLU A 190 1.86 8.47 8.72
CA GLU A 190 1.47 9.83 9.08
C GLU A 190 1.54 10.77 7.87
N THR A 191 2.57 10.61 7.05
CA THR A 191 2.73 11.37 5.80
C THR A 191 1.67 10.95 4.77
N ILE A 192 1.30 9.67 4.70
CA ILE A 192 0.22 9.17 3.83
C ILE A 192 -1.13 9.76 4.28
N ASP A 193 -1.44 9.75 5.58
CA ASP A 193 -2.67 10.34 6.14
C ASP A 193 -2.77 11.84 5.81
N TRP A 194 -1.66 12.56 5.96
CA TRP A 194 -1.57 13.96 5.58
C TRP A 194 -1.83 14.15 4.07
N LEU A 195 -1.19 13.32 3.23
CA LEU A 195 -1.35 13.38 1.77
C LEU A 195 -2.81 13.13 1.35
N GLU A 196 -3.45 12.10 1.92
CA GLU A 196 -4.88 11.83 1.70
C GLU A 196 -5.75 13.04 2.06
N GLY A 197 -5.52 13.63 3.25
CA GLY A 197 -6.23 14.83 3.70
C GLY A 197 -6.07 15.99 2.73
N PHE A 198 -4.84 16.25 2.28
CA PHE A 198 -4.54 17.31 1.31
C PHE A 198 -5.23 17.06 -0.04
N LEU A 199 -5.08 15.87 -0.62
CA LEU A 199 -5.63 15.54 -1.93
C LEU A 199 -7.17 15.55 -1.95
N LYS A 200 -7.84 15.26 -0.82
CA LYS A 200 -9.30 15.40 -0.68
C LYS A 200 -9.76 16.85 -0.83
N THR A 201 -8.93 17.82 -0.43
CA THR A 201 -9.24 19.25 -0.55
C THR A 201 -8.88 19.85 -1.91
N PHE A 202 -8.09 19.14 -2.72
CA PHE A 202 -7.66 19.62 -4.01
C PHE A 202 -8.84 19.79 -4.98
N LYS A 203 -8.98 20.99 -5.54
CA LYS A 203 -10.03 21.35 -6.50
C LYS A 203 -9.54 21.10 -7.94
N GLY A 204 -9.71 19.91 -8.42
CA GLY A 204 -9.30 19.49 -9.76
C GLY A 204 -9.34 17.98 -9.89
N THR A 205 -9.01 17.49 -11.07
CA THR A 205 -8.96 16.06 -11.37
C THR A 205 -7.62 15.48 -10.94
N ILE A 206 -7.66 14.34 -10.28
CA ILE A 206 -6.47 13.59 -9.90
C ILE A 206 -6.47 12.27 -10.65
N ILE A 207 -5.35 11.95 -11.32
CA ILE A 207 -5.10 10.63 -11.88
C ILE A 207 -3.90 10.08 -11.13
N PHE A 208 -4.05 8.92 -10.50
CA PHE A 208 -2.97 8.37 -9.68
C PHE A 208 -2.77 6.88 -9.92
N ILE A 209 -1.53 6.45 -9.76
CA ILE A 209 -1.14 5.05 -9.66
C ILE A 209 -0.81 4.82 -8.19
N SER A 210 -1.37 3.79 -7.60
CA SER A 210 -0.97 3.34 -6.26
C SER A 210 -1.21 1.85 -6.10
N HIS A 211 -0.41 1.22 -5.26
CA HIS A 211 -0.57 -0.16 -4.80
C HIS A 211 -1.06 -0.23 -3.36
N ASP A 212 -1.17 0.92 -2.67
CA ASP A 212 -1.78 1.03 -1.35
C ASP A 212 -3.32 0.94 -1.46
N ARG A 213 -3.86 -0.21 -1.06
CA ARG A 213 -5.29 -0.52 -1.14
C ARG A 213 -6.15 0.41 -0.29
N SER A 214 -5.64 0.84 0.87
CA SER A 214 -6.31 1.80 1.76
C SER A 214 -6.39 3.19 1.11
N PHE A 215 -5.29 3.63 0.52
CA PHE A 215 -5.25 4.89 -0.23
C PHE A 215 -6.20 4.88 -1.42
N ILE A 216 -6.24 3.77 -2.20
CA ILE A 216 -7.16 3.63 -3.33
C ILE A 216 -8.62 3.72 -2.87
N ARG A 217 -9.02 2.98 -1.79
CA ARG A 217 -10.36 3.04 -1.22
C ARG A 217 -10.79 4.44 -0.78
N ASN A 218 -9.86 5.17 -0.16
CA ASN A 218 -10.12 6.50 0.39
C ASN A 218 -10.20 7.59 -0.67
N MET A 219 -9.54 7.38 -1.83
CA MET A 219 -9.33 8.42 -2.84
C MET A 219 -10.08 8.16 -4.15
N ALA A 220 -10.16 6.92 -4.64
CA ALA A 220 -10.68 6.63 -5.97
C ALA A 220 -12.20 6.80 -6.05
N THR A 221 -12.64 7.55 -7.06
CA THR A 221 -14.06 7.60 -7.48
C THR A 221 -14.31 6.74 -8.71
N ARG A 222 -13.26 6.41 -9.46
CA ARG A 222 -13.27 5.57 -10.64
C ARG A 222 -11.93 4.84 -10.78
N ILE A 223 -11.98 3.60 -11.22
CA ILE A 223 -10.81 2.78 -11.45
C ILE A 223 -10.68 2.49 -12.95
N VAL A 224 -9.48 2.63 -13.47
CA VAL A 224 -9.12 2.27 -14.84
C VAL A 224 -8.03 1.20 -14.78
N ASP A 225 -8.36 0.01 -15.25
CA ASP A 225 -7.46 -1.14 -15.26
C ASP A 225 -6.76 -1.24 -16.62
N LEU A 226 -5.43 -1.23 -16.59
CA LEU A 226 -4.58 -1.45 -17.76
C LEU A 226 -4.14 -2.91 -17.77
N ASP A 227 -4.85 -3.74 -18.53
CA ASP A 227 -4.52 -5.14 -18.70
C ASP A 227 -4.29 -5.47 -20.17
N ARG A 228 -3.14 -6.09 -20.45
CA ARG A 228 -2.76 -6.60 -21.79
C ARG A 228 -2.89 -5.56 -22.92
N GLY A 229 -2.65 -4.27 -22.60
CA GLY A 229 -2.71 -3.14 -23.53
C GLY A 229 -4.10 -2.51 -23.69
N LYS A 230 -5.12 -3.04 -23.04
CA LYS A 230 -6.48 -2.49 -23.05
C LYS A 230 -6.76 -1.73 -21.75
N LEU A 231 -7.52 -0.65 -21.88
CA LEU A 231 -8.03 0.10 -20.73
C LEU A 231 -9.49 -0.29 -20.50
N VAL A 232 -9.76 -0.82 -19.31
CA VAL A 232 -11.12 -1.14 -18.88
C VAL A 232 -11.47 -0.22 -17.71
N THR A 233 -12.61 0.46 -17.83
CA THR A 233 -13.07 1.41 -16.81
C THR A 233 -14.13 0.75 -15.93
N TYR A 234 -13.91 0.84 -14.62
CA TYR A 234 -14.81 0.37 -13.59
C TYR A 234 -15.34 1.59 -12.82
N PRO A 235 -16.65 1.87 -12.86
CA PRO A 235 -17.25 2.92 -12.04
C PRO A 235 -17.33 2.46 -10.57
N GLY A 236 -17.13 3.38 -9.64
CA GLY A 236 -17.28 3.09 -8.21
C GLY A 236 -15.96 2.94 -7.45
N ASN A 237 -16.06 2.34 -6.27
CA ASN A 237 -14.95 2.17 -5.35
C ASN A 237 -14.12 0.89 -5.64
N TYR A 238 -13.03 0.75 -4.89
CA TYR A 238 -12.07 -0.36 -5.06
C TYR A 238 -12.70 -1.74 -4.79
N ASP A 239 -13.61 -1.85 -3.81
CA ASP A 239 -14.22 -3.13 -3.45
C ASP A 239 -15.18 -3.62 -4.56
N GLN A 240 -15.92 -2.69 -5.18
CA GLN A 240 -16.75 -3.01 -6.34
C GLN A 240 -15.90 -3.43 -7.55
N TYR A 241 -14.77 -2.75 -7.79
CA TYR A 241 -13.81 -3.13 -8.84
C TYR A 241 -13.32 -4.58 -8.66
N LEU A 242 -12.96 -4.98 -7.43
CA LEU A 242 -12.48 -6.34 -7.16
C LEU A 242 -13.55 -7.38 -7.52
N LEU A 243 -14.80 -7.17 -7.12
CA LEU A 243 -15.92 -8.06 -7.45
C LEU A 243 -16.18 -8.17 -8.96
N GLU A 244 -16.21 -7.02 -9.65
CA GLU A 244 -16.43 -6.98 -11.10
C GLU A 244 -15.27 -7.61 -11.87
N LYS A 245 -14.03 -7.41 -11.42
CA LYS A 245 -12.83 -8.02 -12.02
C LYS A 245 -12.82 -9.53 -11.84
N GLU A 246 -13.13 -10.03 -10.65
CA GLU A 246 -13.21 -11.48 -10.37
C GLU A 246 -14.26 -12.15 -11.27
N GLU A 247 -15.44 -11.56 -11.39
CA GLU A 247 -16.48 -12.07 -12.28
C GLU A 247 -16.05 -12.03 -13.75
N ALA A 248 -15.40 -10.94 -14.20
CA ALA A 248 -14.89 -10.82 -15.57
C ALA A 248 -13.85 -11.90 -15.87
N LEU A 249 -12.92 -12.17 -14.96
CA LEU A 249 -11.91 -13.23 -15.08
C LEU A 249 -12.57 -14.62 -15.13
N ARG A 250 -13.57 -14.87 -14.29
CA ARG A 250 -14.33 -16.12 -14.28
C ARG A 250 -15.05 -16.37 -15.62
N VAL A 251 -15.67 -15.32 -16.15
CA VAL A 251 -16.34 -15.38 -17.46
C VAL A 251 -15.32 -15.63 -18.58
N GLU A 252 -14.17 -14.95 -18.56
CA GLU A 252 -13.08 -15.16 -19.52
C GLU A 252 -12.56 -16.60 -19.48
N GLU A 253 -12.35 -17.19 -18.31
CA GLU A 253 -11.92 -18.59 -18.15
C GLU A 253 -12.94 -19.57 -18.76
N LEU A 254 -14.24 -19.37 -18.49
CA LEU A 254 -15.29 -20.21 -19.05
C LEU A 254 -15.33 -20.11 -20.59
N GLN A 255 -15.23 -18.90 -21.14
CA GLN A 255 -15.18 -18.70 -22.60
C GLN A 255 -13.94 -19.34 -23.21
N ASN A 256 -12.79 -19.21 -22.56
CA ASN A 256 -11.54 -19.80 -22.97
C ASN A 256 -11.60 -21.34 -22.95
N ALA A 257 -12.15 -21.93 -21.91
CA ALA A 257 -12.34 -23.37 -21.80
C ALA A 257 -13.28 -23.91 -22.89
N GLU A 258 -14.38 -23.19 -23.19
CA GLU A 258 -15.29 -23.57 -24.26
C GLU A 258 -14.64 -23.46 -25.64
N PHE A 259 -13.87 -22.38 -25.88
CA PHE A 259 -13.12 -22.18 -27.11
C PHE A 259 -12.09 -23.31 -27.31
N ASP A 260 -11.30 -23.62 -26.27
CA ASP A 260 -10.29 -24.68 -26.32
C ASP A 260 -10.92 -26.05 -26.55
N ARG A 261 -12.11 -26.30 -25.96
CA ARG A 261 -12.88 -27.53 -26.24
C ARG A 261 -13.32 -27.62 -27.70
N LYS A 262 -13.83 -26.51 -28.27
CA LYS A 262 -14.20 -26.43 -29.70
C LYS A 262 -12.99 -26.64 -30.60
N LEU A 263 -11.87 -26.00 -30.29
CA LEU A 263 -10.62 -26.14 -31.04
C LEU A 263 -10.12 -27.60 -31.03
N ALA A 264 -10.11 -28.22 -29.86
CA ALA A 264 -9.72 -29.63 -29.72
C ALA A 264 -10.63 -30.58 -30.56
N GLN A 265 -11.94 -30.34 -30.58
CA GLN A 265 -12.87 -31.11 -31.41
C GLN A 265 -12.57 -30.94 -32.91
N GLU A 266 -12.30 -29.72 -33.37
CA GLU A 266 -11.95 -29.45 -34.76
C GLU A 266 -10.58 -30.07 -35.14
N GLU A 267 -9.62 -30.09 -34.20
CA GLU A 267 -8.33 -30.76 -34.39
C GLU A 267 -8.45 -32.29 -34.51
N VAL A 268 -9.29 -32.92 -33.67
CA VAL A 268 -9.57 -34.36 -33.77
C VAL A 268 -10.23 -34.68 -35.12
N TRP A 269 -11.21 -33.87 -35.54
CA TRP A 269 -11.88 -34.05 -36.81
C TRP A 269 -10.92 -33.98 -38.01
N ILE A 270 -9.96 -33.05 -38.04
CA ILE A 270 -8.96 -32.94 -39.10
C ILE A 270 -8.01 -34.14 -39.12
N ARG A 271 -7.60 -34.69 -37.94
CA ARG A 271 -6.72 -35.86 -37.81
C ARG A 271 -7.39 -37.16 -38.27
N GLN A 272 -8.71 -37.30 -38.13
CA GLN A 272 -9.46 -38.49 -38.55
C GLN A 272 -9.59 -38.64 -40.07
N GLY A 273 -9.10 -37.71 -40.86
CA GLY A 273 -8.96 -37.81 -42.31
C GLY A 273 -10.23 -37.49 -43.10
N ILE A 274 -10.06 -36.66 -44.14
CA ILE A 274 -11.13 -36.20 -45.02
C ILE A 274 -11.45 -37.26 -46.04
N LYS A 275 -12.43 -38.13 -45.76
CA LYS A 275 -13.05 -38.97 -46.79
C LYS A 275 -14.24 -38.21 -47.39
N ALA A 276 -14.07 -37.77 -48.68
CA ALA A 276 -15.06 -37.20 -49.60
C ALA A 276 -15.58 -35.75 -49.38
N ARG A 277 -15.46 -34.95 -50.47
CA ARG A 277 -15.92 -33.59 -50.82
C ARG A 277 -14.97 -32.43 -50.44
N ARG A 278 -14.04 -32.14 -51.37
CA ARG A 278 -13.02 -31.10 -51.27
C ARG A 278 -13.54 -29.69 -50.96
N THR A 279 -14.61 -29.20 -51.57
CA THR A 279 -15.05 -27.82 -51.50
C THR A 279 -15.70 -27.41 -50.17
N ARG A 280 -16.37 -28.35 -49.48
CA ARG A 280 -17.05 -28.04 -48.18
C ARG A 280 -16.06 -28.03 -47.00
N ASN A 281 -14.88 -28.61 -47.17
CA ASN A 281 -13.88 -28.75 -46.13
C ASN A 281 -12.87 -27.60 -46.06
N GLU A 282 -12.66 -26.82 -47.15
CA GLU A 282 -11.74 -25.70 -47.18
C GLU A 282 -12.17 -24.57 -46.22
N GLY A 283 -13.48 -24.31 -46.13
CA GLY A 283 -14.01 -23.32 -45.19
C GLY A 283 -13.72 -23.69 -43.71
N ARG A 284 -13.89 -24.99 -43.37
CA ARG A 284 -13.65 -25.47 -42.01
C ARG A 284 -12.16 -25.54 -41.67
N VAL A 285 -11.29 -25.85 -42.66
CA VAL A 285 -9.83 -25.74 -42.49
C VAL A 285 -9.40 -24.29 -42.29
N ARG A 286 -9.99 -23.32 -43.01
CA ARG A 286 -9.72 -21.90 -42.77
C ARG A 286 -10.17 -21.45 -41.39
N ALA A 287 -11.37 -21.89 -40.95
CA ALA A 287 -11.87 -21.63 -39.61
C ALA A 287 -10.94 -22.19 -38.52
N LEU A 288 -10.46 -23.44 -38.67
CA LEU A 288 -9.48 -23.98 -37.73
C LEU A 288 -8.15 -23.24 -37.69
N LYS A 289 -7.66 -22.82 -38.87
CA LYS A 289 -6.43 -21.98 -38.90
C LYS A 289 -6.67 -20.63 -38.21
N ALA A 290 -7.83 -20.04 -38.38
CA ALA A 290 -8.21 -18.79 -37.67
C ALA A 290 -8.28 -19.02 -36.16
N MET A 291 -8.94 -20.09 -35.70
CA MET A 291 -8.99 -20.45 -34.28
C MET A 291 -7.60 -20.72 -33.69
N ARG A 292 -6.72 -21.41 -34.41
CA ARG A 292 -5.33 -21.61 -33.95
C ARG A 292 -4.55 -20.30 -33.85
N ARG A 293 -4.77 -19.38 -34.80
CA ARG A 293 -4.17 -18.05 -34.76
C ARG A 293 -4.68 -17.26 -33.58
N GLU A 294 -6.00 -17.24 -33.38
CA GLU A 294 -6.65 -16.57 -32.25
C GLU A 294 -6.16 -17.14 -30.90
N ARG A 295 -6.02 -18.49 -30.78
CA ARG A 295 -5.40 -19.09 -29.58
C ARG A 295 -3.94 -18.68 -29.39
N GLY A 296 -3.15 -18.59 -30.50
CA GLY A 296 -1.74 -18.18 -30.45
C GLY A 296 -1.55 -16.70 -30.11
N GLU A 297 -2.53 -15.87 -30.45
CA GLU A 297 -2.56 -14.43 -30.14
C GLU A 297 -3.11 -14.15 -28.73
N ARG A 298 -3.75 -15.17 -28.07
CA ARG A 298 -4.30 -15.04 -26.72
C ARG A 298 -3.17 -14.79 -25.72
N ARG A 299 -3.28 -13.73 -24.97
CA ARG A 299 -2.42 -13.44 -23.80
C ARG A 299 -3.06 -14.11 -22.60
N GLU A 300 -2.49 -15.22 -22.15
CA GLU A 300 -3.02 -15.96 -20.99
C GLU A 300 -2.86 -15.13 -19.70
N VAL A 301 -3.88 -15.18 -18.84
CA VAL A 301 -3.77 -14.74 -17.45
C VAL A 301 -2.86 -15.72 -16.73
N MET A 302 -1.78 -15.27 -16.11
CA MET A 302 -1.00 -16.13 -15.23
C MET A 302 -1.89 -16.53 -14.06
N GLY A 303 -2.10 -17.83 -13.89
CA GLY A 303 -2.96 -18.40 -12.86
C GLY A 303 -2.49 -18.02 -11.44
N SER A 304 -3.39 -18.15 -10.47
CA SER A 304 -3.06 -18.03 -9.05
C SER A 304 -2.02 -19.08 -8.68
N ALA A 305 -0.90 -18.64 -8.16
CA ALA A 305 0.19 -19.52 -7.75
C ALA A 305 -0.07 -20.03 -6.33
N LYS A 306 0.17 -21.33 -6.11
CA LYS A 306 0.22 -21.90 -4.76
C LYS A 306 1.69 -21.92 -4.34
N MET A 307 2.11 -20.91 -3.61
CA MET A 307 3.47 -20.84 -3.10
C MET A 307 3.66 -21.68 -1.84
N GLN A 308 4.88 -22.17 -1.64
CA GLN A 308 5.30 -22.86 -0.42
C GLN A 308 6.64 -22.29 0.03
N VAL A 309 6.77 -22.03 1.32
CA VAL A 309 8.01 -21.58 1.96
C VAL A 309 8.77 -22.78 2.47
N GLU A 310 10.10 -22.79 2.34
CA GLU A 310 10.94 -23.82 2.95
C GLU A 310 11.09 -23.56 4.44
N GLU A 311 10.58 -24.48 5.28
CA GLU A 311 10.61 -24.37 6.72
C GLU A 311 11.86 -25.07 7.27
N ALA A 312 12.60 -24.36 8.13
CA ALA A 312 13.70 -24.93 8.90
C ALA A 312 13.20 -25.79 10.08
N SER A 313 14.12 -26.41 10.78
CA SER A 313 13.81 -27.07 12.05
C SER A 313 13.23 -26.08 13.05
N ARG A 314 12.29 -26.54 13.90
CA ARG A 314 11.63 -25.68 14.89
C ARG A 314 12.63 -24.97 15.80
N SER A 315 12.51 -23.64 15.92
CA SER A 315 13.27 -22.82 16.89
C SER A 315 12.91 -23.18 18.33
N GLY A 316 13.66 -22.64 19.28
CA GLY A 316 13.26 -22.62 20.71
C GLY A 316 11.89 -21.95 20.91
N LYS A 317 11.30 -22.07 22.12
CA LYS A 317 10.02 -21.42 22.43
C LYS A 317 10.14 -19.89 22.42
N ILE A 318 11.24 -19.36 22.96
CA ILE A 318 11.57 -17.94 22.95
C ILE A 318 12.47 -17.68 21.74
N VAL A 319 12.08 -16.72 20.90
CA VAL A 319 12.81 -16.26 19.72
C VAL A 319 13.74 -15.11 20.10
N PHE A 320 13.20 -14.09 20.77
CA PHE A 320 13.94 -12.98 21.35
C PHE A 320 13.36 -12.60 22.72
N GLU A 321 14.24 -12.14 23.61
CA GLU A 321 13.88 -11.55 24.89
C GLU A 321 14.74 -10.31 25.11
N MET A 322 14.10 -9.19 25.36
CA MET A 322 14.71 -7.91 25.63
C MET A 322 14.29 -7.41 27.00
N GLU A 323 15.26 -6.98 27.80
CA GLU A 323 15.03 -6.47 29.15
C GLU A 323 15.66 -5.08 29.31
N ASN A 324 14.81 -4.06 29.50
CA ASN A 324 15.17 -2.66 29.78
C ASN A 324 16.25 -2.14 28.80
N VAL A 325 16.02 -2.33 27.50
CA VAL A 325 16.98 -1.98 26.46
C VAL A 325 16.92 -0.49 26.16
N ASP A 326 18.07 0.18 26.25
CA ASP A 326 18.26 1.55 25.79
C ASP A 326 19.26 1.60 24.64
N TYR A 327 19.01 2.48 23.68
CA TYR A 327 19.92 2.72 22.56
C TYR A 327 19.78 4.12 21.99
N GLN A 328 20.92 4.80 21.79
CA GLN A 328 20.97 6.13 21.19
C GLN A 328 22.04 6.23 20.10
N VAL A 329 21.84 7.12 19.15
CA VAL A 329 22.80 7.43 18.08
C VAL A 329 22.91 8.94 17.95
N ASP A 330 24.12 9.46 17.96
CA ASP A 330 24.42 10.90 17.79
C ASP A 330 23.57 11.81 18.72
N GLY A 331 23.32 11.35 19.96
CA GLY A 331 22.51 12.07 20.94
C GLY A 331 20.99 11.94 20.77
N LYS A 332 20.52 11.23 19.71
CA LYS A 332 19.10 10.94 19.52
C LYS A 332 18.76 9.58 20.15
N VAL A 333 17.85 9.57 21.11
CA VAL A 333 17.34 8.35 21.73
C VAL A 333 16.41 7.64 20.74
N LEU A 334 16.74 6.42 20.33
CA LEU A 334 15.98 5.61 19.40
C LEU A 334 15.15 4.53 20.11
N VAL A 335 15.69 3.96 21.22
CA VAL A 335 15.01 2.98 22.07
C VAL A 335 15.25 3.37 23.52
N LYS A 336 14.18 3.35 24.34
CA LYS A 336 14.23 3.72 25.75
C LYS A 336 13.42 2.76 26.60
N ASP A 337 14.10 2.13 27.59
CA ASP A 337 13.52 1.23 28.58
C ASP A 337 12.57 0.18 27.96
N PHE A 338 13.01 -0.41 26.83
CA PHE A 338 12.18 -1.32 26.08
C PHE A 338 12.38 -2.76 26.54
N SER A 339 11.26 -3.39 26.94
CA SER A 339 11.22 -4.80 27.33
C SER A 339 10.15 -5.52 26.54
N ALA A 340 10.52 -6.63 25.89
CA ALA A 340 9.61 -7.43 25.08
C ALA A 340 10.09 -8.88 24.97
N GLN A 341 9.16 -9.79 24.78
CA GLN A 341 9.46 -11.20 24.53
C GLN A 341 8.72 -11.67 23.28
N ILE A 342 9.45 -12.24 22.34
CA ILE A 342 8.90 -12.81 21.10
C ILE A 342 8.94 -14.33 21.22
N GLN A 343 7.81 -14.97 21.03
CA GLN A 343 7.69 -16.41 21.03
C GLN A 343 7.63 -16.96 19.61
N ARG A 344 7.86 -18.27 19.49
CA ARG A 344 7.75 -18.95 18.19
C ARG A 344 6.30 -18.90 17.69
N GLY A 345 6.13 -18.45 16.46
CA GLY A 345 4.85 -18.30 15.77
C GLY A 345 4.25 -16.91 15.89
N ASP A 346 4.86 -15.99 16.67
CA ASP A 346 4.40 -14.62 16.72
C ASP A 346 4.65 -13.91 15.40
N LYS A 347 3.65 -13.15 14.96
CA LYS A 347 3.72 -12.29 13.77
C LYS A 347 3.58 -10.84 14.22
N ILE A 348 4.66 -10.09 14.18
CA ILE A 348 4.77 -8.75 14.78
C ILE A 348 5.10 -7.70 13.72
N ALA A 349 4.35 -6.59 13.68
CA ALA A 349 4.67 -5.43 12.85
C ALA A 349 5.35 -4.32 13.66
N LEU A 350 6.39 -3.70 13.10
CA LEU A 350 7.04 -2.50 13.60
C LEU A 350 6.52 -1.28 12.83
N ILE A 351 5.85 -0.36 13.52
CA ILE A 351 5.18 0.79 12.92
C ILE A 351 5.73 2.09 13.52
N GLY A 352 5.99 3.08 12.68
CA GLY A 352 6.44 4.39 13.13
C GLY A 352 7.02 5.24 12.00
N PRO A 353 7.28 6.53 12.25
CA PRO A 353 7.83 7.45 11.28
C PRO A 353 9.16 6.97 10.67
N ASN A 354 9.50 7.48 9.50
CA ASN A 354 10.79 7.19 8.91
C ASN A 354 11.93 7.77 9.77
N GLY A 355 12.98 6.95 10.02
CA GLY A 355 14.11 7.33 10.88
C GLY A 355 13.81 7.30 12.39
N CYS A 356 12.70 6.68 12.84
CA CYS A 356 12.42 6.49 14.27
C CYS A 356 13.23 5.38 14.94
N GLY A 357 13.87 4.47 14.16
CA GLY A 357 14.71 3.40 14.69
C GLY A 357 14.21 1.98 14.43
N LYS A 358 13.23 1.76 13.53
CA LYS A 358 12.69 0.42 13.18
C LYS A 358 13.78 -0.57 12.81
N THR A 359 14.57 -0.25 11.78
CA THR A 359 15.69 -1.09 11.32
C THR A 359 16.80 -1.20 12.38
N THR A 360 16.97 -0.16 13.23
CA THR A 360 17.92 -0.20 14.35
C THR A 360 17.49 -1.21 15.41
N LEU A 361 16.20 -1.25 15.76
CA LEU A 361 15.66 -2.25 16.69
C LEU A 361 15.86 -3.67 16.15
N LEU A 362 15.60 -3.90 14.85
CA LEU A 362 15.87 -5.20 14.21
C LEU A 362 17.35 -5.60 14.32
N LYS A 363 18.28 -4.67 14.10
CA LYS A 363 19.72 -4.94 14.22
C LYS A 363 20.16 -5.23 15.66
N LEU A 364 19.55 -4.55 16.65
CA LEU A 364 19.77 -4.85 18.08
C LEU A 364 19.33 -6.27 18.41
N MET A 365 18.12 -6.67 17.96
CA MET A 365 17.57 -8.01 18.17
C MET A 365 18.43 -9.09 17.53
N LEU A 366 18.96 -8.83 16.33
CA LEU A 366 19.86 -9.76 15.63
C LEU A 366 21.28 -9.78 16.18
N GLY A 367 21.58 -8.97 17.21
CA GLY A 367 22.93 -8.87 17.79
C GLY A 367 23.95 -8.21 16.87
N GLN A 368 23.51 -7.51 15.81
CA GLN A 368 24.39 -6.75 14.92
C GLN A 368 24.80 -5.39 15.52
N LEU A 369 24.03 -4.90 16.49
CA LEU A 369 24.32 -3.73 17.30
C LEU A 369 24.26 -4.14 18.78
N GLN A 370 25.10 -3.51 19.60
CA GLN A 370 25.03 -3.67 21.04
C GLN A 370 24.20 -2.57 21.67
N ALA A 371 23.32 -2.93 22.60
CA ALA A 371 22.56 -1.97 23.38
C ALA A 371 23.48 -1.17 24.32
N ASP A 372 23.14 0.10 24.57
CA ASP A 372 23.84 0.95 25.52
C ASP A 372 23.56 0.50 26.95
N SER A 373 22.35 0.04 27.25
CA SER A 373 21.97 -0.61 28.50
C SER A 373 20.93 -1.70 28.26
N GLY A 374 20.68 -2.53 29.30
CA GLY A 374 19.75 -3.65 29.21
C GLY A 374 20.38 -4.92 28.64
N ARG A 375 19.56 -5.89 28.31
CA ARG A 375 19.98 -7.19 27.78
C ARG A 375 19.11 -7.60 26.61
N VAL A 376 19.76 -8.18 25.58
CA VAL A 376 19.09 -8.83 24.45
C VAL A 376 19.51 -10.29 24.43
N HIS A 377 18.57 -11.19 24.61
CA HIS A 377 18.77 -12.62 24.51
C HIS A 377 18.20 -13.14 23.20
N VAL A 378 19.03 -13.84 22.43
CA VAL A 378 18.67 -14.47 21.17
C VAL A 378 18.40 -15.95 21.41
N GLY A 379 17.24 -16.43 20.99
CA GLY A 379 16.83 -17.81 21.14
C GLY A 379 17.74 -18.81 20.42
N THR A 380 17.59 -20.08 20.75
CA THR A 380 18.42 -21.15 20.19
C THR A 380 17.89 -21.64 18.84
N LYS A 381 18.80 -22.10 17.96
CA LYS A 381 18.48 -22.67 16.62
C LYS A 381 17.68 -21.73 15.73
N LEU A 382 17.98 -20.42 15.78
CA LEU A 382 17.37 -19.46 14.88
C LEU A 382 18.04 -19.53 13.50
N GLU A 383 17.23 -19.76 12.49
CA GLU A 383 17.59 -19.65 11.07
C GLU A 383 16.79 -18.46 10.50
N VAL A 384 17.50 -17.34 10.29
CA VAL A 384 16.90 -16.07 9.92
C VAL A 384 16.93 -15.88 8.42
N ALA A 385 15.76 -15.65 7.81
CA ALA A 385 15.65 -15.10 6.47
C ALA A 385 15.32 -13.61 6.58
N TYR A 386 16.23 -12.77 6.12
CA TYR A 386 16.09 -11.31 6.19
C TYR A 386 15.93 -10.73 4.79
N PHE A 387 14.78 -10.11 4.54
CA PHE A 387 14.54 -9.32 3.35
C PHE A 387 14.88 -7.86 3.63
N ASP A 388 15.95 -7.39 3.01
CA ASP A 388 16.34 -5.97 3.00
C ASP A 388 16.41 -5.53 1.55
N GLN A 389 15.55 -4.60 1.18
CA GLN A 389 15.43 -4.08 -0.19
C GLN A 389 16.77 -3.50 -0.72
N HIS A 390 17.63 -3.01 0.19
CA HIS A 390 18.89 -2.37 -0.18
C HIS A 390 20.11 -3.30 -0.20
N ARG A 391 20.00 -4.52 0.37
CA ARG A 391 21.14 -5.43 0.56
C ARG A 391 21.11 -6.71 -0.26
N ALA A 392 20.00 -7.04 -0.87
CA ALA A 392 19.92 -8.24 -1.68
C ALA A 392 20.53 -7.99 -3.06
N GLU A 393 21.78 -8.37 -3.25
CA GLU A 393 22.47 -8.26 -4.53
C GLU A 393 22.00 -9.35 -5.49
N LEU A 394 21.29 -8.93 -6.54
CA LEU A 394 21.08 -9.72 -7.75
C LEU A 394 22.19 -9.36 -8.73
N ASP A 395 22.76 -10.36 -9.37
CA ASP A 395 23.72 -10.15 -10.46
C ASP A 395 22.93 -9.66 -11.71
N PRO A 396 23.14 -8.40 -12.13
CA PRO A 396 22.36 -7.80 -13.20
C PRO A 396 22.58 -8.47 -14.57
N ASP A 397 23.71 -9.12 -14.77
CA ASP A 397 24.10 -9.73 -16.05
C ASP A 397 23.66 -11.19 -16.15
N ARG A 398 23.39 -11.87 -15.04
CA ARG A 398 22.84 -13.22 -15.03
C ARG A 398 21.34 -13.24 -15.32
N THR A 399 20.87 -14.38 -15.81
CA THR A 399 19.43 -14.59 -16.01
C THR A 399 18.68 -14.68 -14.68
N VAL A 400 17.36 -14.48 -14.71
CA VAL A 400 16.48 -14.68 -13.55
C VAL A 400 16.66 -16.09 -12.98
N MET A 401 16.69 -17.10 -13.85
CA MET A 401 16.88 -18.49 -13.46
C MET A 401 18.25 -18.72 -12.78
N ASP A 402 19.33 -18.15 -13.32
CA ASP A 402 20.68 -18.32 -12.78
C ASP A 402 20.86 -17.59 -11.43
N ASN A 403 20.21 -16.44 -11.24
CA ASN A 403 20.21 -15.73 -9.96
C ASN A 403 19.48 -16.53 -8.86
N LEU A 404 18.50 -17.36 -9.22
CA LEU A 404 17.74 -18.17 -8.27
C LEU A 404 18.44 -19.47 -7.94
N ALA A 405 18.91 -20.21 -8.97
CA ALA A 405 19.35 -21.59 -8.86
C ALA A 405 20.84 -21.81 -9.14
N GLU A 406 21.62 -20.73 -9.35
CA GLU A 406 23.07 -20.79 -9.58
C GLU A 406 23.49 -21.78 -10.67
N GLY A 407 22.71 -21.85 -11.77
CA GLY A 407 22.95 -22.73 -12.90
C GLY A 407 22.34 -24.14 -12.77
N LYS A 408 21.65 -24.45 -11.67
CA LYS A 408 20.91 -25.72 -11.51
C LYS A 408 19.55 -25.64 -12.20
N GLN A 409 19.01 -26.77 -12.64
CA GLN A 409 17.66 -26.84 -13.22
C GLN A 409 16.57 -27.06 -12.17
N GLU A 410 16.95 -27.48 -10.97
CA GLU A 410 16.06 -27.79 -9.86
C GLU A 410 16.45 -27.03 -8.60
N VAL A 411 15.45 -26.63 -7.83
CA VAL A 411 15.57 -26.06 -6.49
C VAL A 411 14.88 -26.98 -5.49
N LEU A 412 15.32 -26.97 -4.25
CA LEU A 412 14.68 -27.72 -3.18
C LEU A 412 13.60 -26.81 -2.56
N VAL A 413 12.38 -27.35 -2.46
CA VAL A 413 11.25 -26.70 -1.79
C VAL A 413 10.63 -27.72 -0.83
N ASN A 414 10.68 -27.47 0.46
CA ASN A 414 10.25 -28.43 1.51
C ASN A 414 10.89 -29.81 1.34
N GLY A 415 12.20 -29.83 1.04
CA GLY A 415 12.98 -31.05 0.84
C GLY A 415 12.67 -31.84 -0.43
N LYS A 416 11.80 -31.30 -1.33
CA LYS A 416 11.45 -31.93 -2.62
C LYS A 416 12.09 -31.16 -3.77
N PRO A 417 12.74 -31.86 -4.73
CA PRO A 417 13.26 -31.20 -5.92
C PRO A 417 12.10 -30.67 -6.79
N ARG A 418 12.20 -29.43 -7.22
CA ARG A 418 11.24 -28.78 -8.11
C ARG A 418 11.97 -28.05 -9.23
N HIS A 419 11.44 -28.13 -10.44
CA HIS A 419 12.03 -27.44 -11.57
C HIS A 419 11.96 -25.92 -11.39
N VAL A 420 13.07 -25.20 -11.64
CA VAL A 420 13.21 -23.74 -11.42
C VAL A 420 12.13 -22.95 -12.13
N LEU A 421 11.79 -23.30 -13.39
CA LEU A 421 10.74 -22.57 -14.14
C LEU A 421 9.37 -22.73 -13.48
N GLY A 422 9.04 -23.92 -12.94
CA GLY A 422 7.79 -24.13 -12.21
C GLY A 422 7.74 -23.35 -10.91
N TYR A 423 8.87 -23.24 -10.21
CA TYR A 423 8.98 -22.40 -9.02
C TYR A 423 8.83 -20.90 -9.34
N LEU A 424 9.49 -20.42 -10.41
CA LEU A 424 9.37 -19.03 -10.86
C LEU A 424 7.97 -18.66 -11.35
N GLN A 425 7.21 -19.63 -11.89
CA GLN A 425 5.81 -19.40 -12.25
C GLN A 425 4.94 -19.11 -11.03
N ASP A 426 5.23 -19.70 -9.86
CA ASP A 426 4.53 -19.37 -8.62
C ASP A 426 4.77 -17.90 -8.21
N PHE A 427 5.91 -17.31 -8.58
CA PHE A 427 6.22 -15.90 -8.41
C PHE A 427 5.83 -15.05 -9.62
N LEU A 428 4.87 -15.51 -10.42
CA LEU A 428 4.33 -14.80 -11.58
C LEU A 428 5.37 -14.45 -12.65
N PHE A 429 6.44 -15.27 -12.79
CA PHE A 429 7.37 -15.15 -13.90
C PHE A 429 6.95 -16.04 -15.07
N HIS A 430 6.76 -15.41 -16.24
CA HIS A 430 6.56 -16.16 -17.47
C HIS A 430 7.85 -16.92 -17.86
N PRO A 431 7.82 -18.16 -18.38
CA PRO A 431 9.00 -18.96 -18.72
C PRO A 431 10.01 -18.22 -19.63
N LYS A 432 9.54 -17.43 -20.60
CA LYS A 432 10.40 -16.59 -21.46
C LYS A 432 11.15 -15.52 -20.64
N ARG A 433 10.50 -14.98 -19.60
CA ARG A 433 11.07 -13.93 -18.75
C ARG A 433 12.14 -14.51 -17.81
N ALA A 434 12.03 -15.77 -17.42
CA ALA A 434 13.01 -16.47 -16.60
C ALA A 434 14.41 -16.56 -17.25
N MET A 435 14.49 -16.48 -18.57
CA MET A 435 15.72 -16.52 -19.36
C MET A 435 16.31 -15.13 -19.66
N THR A 436 15.65 -14.05 -19.24
CA THR A 436 16.16 -12.69 -19.46
C THR A 436 17.14 -12.27 -18.37
N PRO A 437 18.15 -11.42 -18.66
CA PRO A 437 19.06 -10.89 -17.65
C PRO A 437 18.30 -9.96 -16.68
N VAL A 438 18.72 -9.96 -15.41
CA VAL A 438 18.06 -9.19 -14.34
C VAL A 438 18.05 -7.69 -14.61
N ARG A 439 19.04 -7.14 -15.31
CA ARG A 439 19.04 -5.72 -15.73
C ARG A 439 17.84 -5.30 -16.57
N ALA A 440 17.18 -6.23 -17.25
CA ALA A 440 16.00 -5.98 -18.08
C ALA A 440 14.67 -6.10 -17.30
N LEU A 441 14.74 -6.38 -15.99
CA LEU A 441 13.57 -6.48 -15.13
C LEU A 441 13.14 -5.09 -14.62
N SER A 442 11.83 -4.91 -14.46
CA SER A 442 11.25 -3.81 -13.70
C SER A 442 11.58 -3.92 -12.19
N GLY A 443 11.40 -2.82 -11.42
CA GLY A 443 11.57 -2.82 -9.97
C GLY A 443 10.74 -3.92 -9.29
N GLY A 444 9.45 -4.01 -9.59
CA GLY A 444 8.57 -5.03 -9.04
C GLY A 444 8.95 -6.47 -9.43
N GLU A 445 9.44 -6.70 -10.67
CA GLU A 445 9.96 -8.02 -11.05
C GLU A 445 11.23 -8.37 -10.27
N ARG A 446 12.11 -7.40 -10.02
CA ARG A 446 13.30 -7.61 -9.17
C ARG A 446 12.90 -7.98 -7.74
N ASN A 447 11.95 -7.28 -7.16
CA ASN A 447 11.48 -7.56 -5.81
C ASN A 447 10.83 -8.94 -5.71
N ARG A 448 10.03 -9.35 -6.71
CA ARG A 448 9.50 -10.74 -6.79
C ARG A 448 10.62 -11.79 -6.86
N LEU A 449 11.68 -11.53 -7.62
CA LEU A 449 12.82 -12.44 -7.69
C LEU A 449 13.57 -12.53 -6.36
N LEU A 450 13.73 -11.39 -5.65
CA LEU A 450 14.33 -11.36 -4.32
C LEU A 450 13.50 -12.14 -3.30
N LEU A 451 12.17 -11.99 -3.33
CA LEU A 451 11.26 -12.78 -2.50
C LEU A 451 11.36 -14.28 -2.83
N ALA A 452 11.36 -14.63 -4.12
CA ALA A 452 11.54 -16.03 -4.56
C ALA A 452 12.84 -16.62 -4.02
N ARG A 453 13.95 -15.87 -4.06
CA ARG A 453 15.24 -16.30 -3.52
C ARG A 453 15.24 -16.40 -1.99
N LEU A 454 14.56 -15.48 -1.31
CA LEU A 454 14.42 -15.50 0.14
C LEU A 454 13.69 -16.75 0.63
N PHE A 455 12.56 -17.08 0.00
CA PHE A 455 11.72 -18.22 0.40
C PHE A 455 12.29 -19.59 0.06
N LEU A 456 13.38 -19.66 -0.73
CA LEU A 456 14.18 -20.88 -0.89
C LEU A 456 15.16 -21.16 0.26
N LYS A 457 15.39 -20.18 1.14
CA LYS A 457 16.25 -20.37 2.29
C LYS A 457 15.44 -20.98 3.44
N PRO A 458 15.87 -22.15 3.98
CA PRO A 458 15.24 -22.69 5.18
C PRO A 458 15.27 -21.64 6.30
N SER A 459 14.12 -21.33 6.88
CA SER A 459 14.03 -20.33 7.93
C SER A 459 12.96 -20.68 8.96
N ASN A 460 13.14 -20.22 10.18
CA ASN A 460 12.15 -20.25 11.25
C ASN A 460 11.87 -18.87 11.85
N LEU A 461 12.61 -17.86 11.38
CA LEU A 461 12.35 -16.45 11.60
C LEU A 461 12.45 -15.70 10.27
N LEU A 462 11.37 -15.06 9.89
CA LEU A 462 11.28 -14.23 8.71
C LEU A 462 11.26 -12.75 9.11
N ILE A 463 12.20 -11.98 8.62
CA ILE A 463 12.25 -10.53 8.82
C ILE A 463 12.04 -9.85 7.46
N LEU A 464 11.00 -9.04 7.36
CA LEU A 464 10.62 -8.34 6.14
C LEU A 464 10.68 -6.83 6.40
N ASP A 465 11.68 -6.16 5.83
CA ASP A 465 11.85 -4.70 5.95
C ASP A 465 11.35 -4.02 4.67
N GLU A 466 10.18 -3.38 4.75
CA GLU A 466 9.44 -2.73 3.67
C GLU A 466 9.23 -3.64 2.42
N PRO A 467 8.70 -4.86 2.59
CA PRO A 467 8.54 -5.78 1.47
C PRO A 467 7.45 -5.35 0.49
N THR A 468 6.56 -4.46 0.89
CA THR A 468 5.41 -4.00 0.11
C THR A 468 5.76 -2.95 -0.95
N ASN A 469 6.94 -2.31 -0.82
CA ASN A 469 7.39 -1.30 -1.77
C ASN A 469 7.55 -1.89 -3.18
N ASP A 470 7.07 -1.17 -4.18
CA ASP A 470 7.13 -1.54 -5.60
C ASP A 470 6.44 -2.87 -5.98
N LEU A 471 5.69 -3.51 -5.08
CA LEU A 471 4.89 -4.68 -5.39
C LEU A 471 3.51 -4.28 -5.93
N ASP A 472 3.03 -5.01 -6.95
CA ASP A 472 1.65 -4.88 -7.40
C ASP A 472 0.69 -5.63 -6.47
N VAL A 473 -0.60 -5.30 -6.56
CA VAL A 473 -1.64 -5.85 -5.68
C VAL A 473 -1.66 -7.39 -5.69
N GLU A 474 -1.49 -8.00 -6.87
CA GLU A 474 -1.48 -9.47 -7.00
C GLU A 474 -0.27 -10.10 -6.26
N THR A 475 0.89 -9.43 -6.28
CA THR A 475 2.08 -9.89 -5.55
C THR A 475 1.93 -9.68 -4.04
N LEU A 476 1.24 -8.59 -3.62
CA LEU A 476 0.94 -8.34 -2.21
C LEU A 476 0.01 -9.42 -1.63
N GLU A 477 -1.06 -9.77 -2.34
CA GLU A 477 -1.98 -10.84 -1.94
C GLU A 477 -1.25 -12.18 -1.79
N LEU A 478 -0.39 -12.48 -2.74
CA LEU A 478 0.45 -13.66 -2.72
C LEU A 478 1.40 -13.68 -1.51
N LEU A 479 2.01 -12.55 -1.17
CA LEU A 479 2.87 -12.41 0.01
C LEU A 479 2.07 -12.57 1.32
N GLU A 480 0.83 -12.06 1.37
CA GLU A 480 -0.09 -12.27 2.49
C GLU A 480 -0.39 -13.76 2.71
N GLU A 481 -0.77 -14.49 1.65
CA GLU A 481 -1.02 -15.93 1.71
C GLU A 481 0.21 -16.71 2.20
N LEU A 482 1.41 -16.33 1.73
CA LEU A 482 2.67 -16.94 2.16
C LEU A 482 2.94 -16.73 3.65
N ILE A 483 2.76 -15.49 4.13
CA ILE A 483 2.98 -15.15 5.54
C ILE A 483 1.92 -15.84 6.40
N ASP A 484 0.68 -15.93 5.94
CA ASP A 484 -0.38 -16.61 6.69
C ASP A 484 -0.08 -18.10 6.86
N GLY A 485 0.36 -18.77 5.81
CA GLY A 485 0.76 -20.18 5.82
C GLY A 485 2.07 -20.48 6.57
N TYR A 486 2.90 -19.46 6.86
CA TYR A 486 4.21 -19.66 7.47
C TYR A 486 4.11 -19.98 8.97
N GLN A 487 4.70 -21.11 9.40
CA GLN A 487 4.64 -21.61 10.78
C GLN A 487 5.73 -21.05 11.69
N GLY A 488 6.71 -20.33 11.14
CA GLY A 488 7.76 -19.63 11.89
C GLY A 488 7.27 -18.29 12.44
N SER A 489 8.16 -17.56 13.09
CA SER A 489 7.90 -16.20 13.56
C SER A 489 8.18 -15.19 12.45
N VAL A 490 7.39 -14.11 12.41
CA VAL A 490 7.52 -13.06 11.41
C VAL A 490 7.71 -11.71 12.10
N MET A 491 8.69 -10.95 11.63
CA MET A 491 8.85 -9.54 11.98
C MET A 491 8.71 -8.71 10.71
N LEU A 492 7.74 -7.82 10.70
CA LEU A 492 7.37 -7.01 9.56
C LEU A 492 7.61 -5.53 9.84
N VAL A 493 8.33 -4.84 8.97
CA VAL A 493 8.30 -3.38 8.88
C VAL A 493 7.52 -3.03 7.63
N SER A 494 6.38 -2.37 7.75
CA SER A 494 5.60 -1.96 6.61
C SER A 494 4.79 -0.69 6.90
N HIS A 495 4.55 0.07 5.85
CA HIS A 495 3.67 1.24 5.85
C HIS A 495 2.31 0.95 5.17
N ASP A 496 2.10 -0.25 4.64
CA ASP A 496 0.81 -0.70 4.13
C ASP A 496 -0.08 -1.19 5.27
N ARG A 497 -1.10 -0.38 5.60
CA ARG A 497 -2.03 -0.61 6.72
C ARG A 497 -2.79 -1.91 6.56
N GLN A 498 -3.29 -2.19 5.35
CA GLN A 498 -4.09 -3.40 5.09
C GLN A 498 -3.22 -4.66 5.12
N PHE A 499 -2.00 -4.57 4.59
CA PHE A 499 -1.05 -5.67 4.65
C PHE A 499 -0.71 -6.04 6.11
N VAL A 500 -0.53 -5.03 6.97
CA VAL A 500 -0.33 -5.24 8.42
C VAL A 500 -1.56 -5.90 9.04
N ASP A 501 -2.78 -5.37 8.79
CA ASP A 501 -4.01 -5.94 9.33
C ASP A 501 -4.22 -7.41 8.96
N ASN A 502 -3.84 -7.78 7.72
CA ASN A 502 -4.05 -9.13 7.21
C ASN A 502 -2.98 -10.14 7.67
N THR A 503 -1.81 -9.68 8.14
CA THR A 503 -0.64 -10.58 8.31
C THR A 503 -0.15 -10.72 9.74
N VAL A 504 -0.40 -9.74 10.63
CA VAL A 504 0.19 -9.74 11.97
C VAL A 504 -0.84 -9.88 13.08
N THR A 505 -0.37 -10.36 14.23
CA THR A 505 -1.18 -10.52 15.44
C THR A 505 -0.86 -9.47 16.49
N GLU A 506 0.23 -8.74 16.34
CA GLU A 506 0.70 -7.73 17.28
C GLU A 506 1.42 -6.60 16.54
N CYS A 507 1.25 -5.37 17.00
CA CYS A 507 1.91 -4.19 16.47
C CYS A 507 2.74 -3.49 17.54
N TRP A 508 3.99 -3.17 17.22
CA TRP A 508 4.87 -2.34 18.05
C TRP A 508 4.99 -0.96 17.42
N ILE A 509 4.38 0.04 18.08
CA ILE A 509 4.29 1.40 17.56
C ILE A 509 5.33 2.29 18.24
N PHE A 510 6.18 2.95 17.46
CA PHE A 510 7.12 3.95 17.92
C PHE A 510 6.37 5.25 18.24
N GLU A 511 6.23 5.57 19.53
CA GLU A 511 5.44 6.71 20.04
C GLU A 511 6.23 8.02 20.18
N GLY A 512 7.49 8.01 19.74
CA GLY A 512 8.43 9.12 19.91
C GLY A 512 9.29 9.01 21.16
N GLU A 513 10.35 9.81 21.23
CA GLU A 513 11.32 9.85 22.34
C GLU A 513 11.88 8.48 22.73
N GLY A 514 12.00 7.56 21.77
CA GLY A 514 12.50 6.20 21.98
C GLY A 514 11.51 5.24 22.62
N ARG A 515 10.27 5.64 22.87
CA ARG A 515 9.24 4.77 23.46
C ARG A 515 8.57 3.92 22.39
N ILE A 516 8.35 2.65 22.70
CA ILE A 516 7.71 1.67 21.83
C ILE A 516 6.54 1.05 22.59
N GLY A 517 5.32 1.29 22.10
CA GLY A 517 4.10 0.68 22.63
C GLY A 517 3.83 -0.67 21.96
N GLN A 518 3.40 -1.66 22.73
CA GLN A 518 3.02 -3.00 22.26
C GLN A 518 1.49 -3.10 22.28
N TYR A 519 0.89 -3.47 21.14
CA TYR A 519 -0.55 -3.50 20.96
C TYR A 519 -0.97 -4.80 20.26
N VAL A 520 -2.02 -5.43 20.76
CA VAL A 520 -2.55 -6.68 20.19
C VAL A 520 -3.45 -6.36 19.00
N GLY A 521 -3.34 -7.16 17.93
CA GLY A 521 -4.12 -7.01 16.70
C GLY A 521 -3.35 -6.34 15.56
N GLY A 522 -4.06 -6.04 14.47
CA GLY A 522 -3.53 -5.34 13.30
C GLY A 522 -3.35 -3.83 13.52
N TYR A 523 -3.13 -3.11 12.45
CA TYR A 523 -2.89 -1.66 12.49
C TYR A 523 -4.06 -0.87 13.08
N HIS A 524 -5.30 -1.17 12.63
CA HIS A 524 -6.49 -0.45 13.08
C HIS A 524 -6.78 -0.68 14.56
N ASP A 525 -6.66 -1.92 15.04
CA ASP A 525 -6.81 -2.26 16.45
C ASP A 525 -5.76 -1.59 17.32
N ALA A 526 -4.50 -1.64 16.89
CA ALA A 526 -3.38 -1.03 17.59
C ALA A 526 -3.53 0.50 17.72
N ARG A 527 -3.97 1.18 16.65
CA ARG A 527 -4.25 2.63 16.67
C ARG A 527 -5.41 2.97 17.60
N GLY A 528 -6.46 2.16 17.62
CA GLY A 528 -7.58 2.30 18.57
C GLY A 528 -7.10 2.24 20.01
N GLN A 529 -6.32 1.22 20.38
CA GLN A 529 -5.74 1.05 21.71
C GLN A 529 -4.77 2.19 22.07
N GLN A 530 -3.91 2.61 21.13
CA GLN A 530 -2.99 3.75 21.31
C GLN A 530 -3.75 5.04 21.63
N SER A 531 -4.79 5.36 20.88
CA SER A 531 -5.58 6.58 21.09
C SER A 531 -6.27 6.60 22.45
N GLN A 532 -6.79 5.47 22.91
CA GLN A 532 -7.37 5.32 24.25
C GLN A 532 -6.33 5.49 25.35
N SER A 533 -5.12 4.91 25.18
CA SER A 533 -4.03 5.04 26.16
C SER A 533 -3.54 6.48 26.29
N LEU A 534 -3.43 7.21 25.17
CA LEU A 534 -3.05 8.63 25.15
C LEU A 534 -4.12 9.52 25.79
N ALA A 535 -5.40 9.27 25.53
CA ALA A 535 -6.51 10.00 26.15
C ALA A 535 -6.54 9.80 27.67
N GLN A 536 -6.29 8.57 28.15
CA GLN A 536 -6.16 8.29 29.58
C GLN A 536 -4.97 9.02 30.22
N LYS A 537 -3.78 8.97 29.60
CA LYS A 537 -2.59 9.71 30.07
C LYS A 537 -2.84 11.22 30.14
N GLN A 538 -3.51 11.81 29.16
CA GLN A 538 -3.87 13.24 29.16
C GLN A 538 -4.91 13.60 30.22
N SER A 539 -5.87 12.75 30.49
CA SER A 539 -6.89 12.97 31.56
C SER A 539 -6.27 12.93 32.96
N VAL A 540 -5.27 12.05 33.16
CA VAL A 540 -4.51 11.98 34.42
C VAL A 540 -3.58 13.19 34.57
N ALA A 541 -2.93 13.64 33.50
CA ALA A 541 -2.07 14.83 33.51
C ALA A 541 -2.88 16.11 33.79
N LYS A 542 -4.07 16.28 33.23
CA LYS A 542 -4.98 17.41 33.52
C LYS A 542 -5.47 17.41 34.99
N LYS A 543 -5.72 16.25 35.58
CA LYS A 543 -6.07 16.14 37.00
C LYS A 543 -4.92 16.50 37.95
N ASN A 544 -3.67 16.35 37.53
CA ASN A 544 -2.49 16.68 38.34
C ASN A 544 -2.06 18.15 38.25
N VAL A 545 -2.55 18.94 37.29
CA VAL A 545 -2.21 20.36 37.13
C VAL A 545 -3.15 21.29 37.94
N GLU A 546 -4.32 20.80 38.35
CA GLU A 546 -5.28 21.59 39.15
C GLU A 546 -5.13 21.43 40.67
N ALA A 547 -4.12 20.71 41.16
CA ALA A 547 -3.88 20.54 42.59
C ALA A 547 -2.70 21.40 43.09
N THR A 548 -2.96 22.67 43.46
CA THR A 548 -2.12 23.43 44.38
C THR A 548 -2.40 23.01 45.83
N PRO A 549 -1.42 22.97 46.73
CA PRO A 549 -1.51 22.17 47.96
C PRO A 549 -2.29 22.86 49.05
N ALA A 550 -3.37 22.26 49.50
CA ALA A 550 -3.99 22.54 50.80
C ALA A 550 -4.05 21.26 51.65
N LYS A 551 -3.32 21.36 52.74
CA LYS A 551 -3.31 20.56 54.00
C LYS A 551 -4.04 19.19 54.05
N THR A 552 -3.22 18.22 54.34
CA THR A 552 -3.42 16.93 54.99
C THR A 552 -4.71 16.79 55.83
N GLU A 553 -5.62 15.94 55.39
CA GLU A 553 -6.40 15.05 56.28
C GLU A 553 -6.64 13.72 55.56
N SER A 554 -6.26 12.65 56.24
CA SER A 554 -6.35 11.27 55.76
C SER A 554 -7.81 10.81 55.69
N VAL A 555 -8.34 10.72 54.46
CA VAL A 555 -9.62 10.01 54.25
C VAL A 555 -9.31 8.76 53.43
N LYS A 556 -9.47 7.61 54.06
CA LYS A 556 -9.50 6.28 53.45
C LYS A 556 -10.50 6.30 52.28
N ARG A 557 -10.04 6.09 51.03
CA ARG A 557 -10.90 5.79 49.89
C ARG A 557 -11.59 4.43 50.14
N ALA A 558 -12.86 4.50 50.49
CA ALA A 558 -13.77 3.36 50.41
C ALA A 558 -14.00 3.09 48.90
N ALA A 559 -13.75 1.87 48.45
CA ALA A 559 -14.21 1.39 47.17
C ALA A 559 -15.72 1.67 47.06
N SER A 560 -16.15 2.35 45.99
CA SER A 560 -17.56 2.62 45.77
C SER A 560 -18.24 1.28 45.47
N LYS A 561 -18.94 0.72 46.44
CA LYS A 561 -19.80 -0.43 46.23
C LYS A 561 -20.88 -0.04 45.23
N LEU A 562 -21.02 -0.80 44.14
CA LEU A 562 -22.15 -0.71 43.24
C LEU A 562 -23.46 -0.65 44.06
N SER A 563 -24.39 0.21 43.62
CA SER A 563 -25.73 0.24 44.21
C SER A 563 -26.32 -1.18 44.15
N TYR A 564 -27.04 -1.58 45.20
CA TYR A 564 -27.69 -2.91 45.31
C TYR A 564 -28.48 -3.28 44.04
N ASN A 565 -29.12 -2.31 43.39
CA ASN A 565 -29.87 -2.54 42.14
C ASN A 565 -28.95 -2.87 40.96
N LEU A 566 -27.81 -2.20 40.83
CA LEU A 566 -26.83 -2.46 39.76
C LEU A 566 -26.10 -3.80 39.98
N GLN A 567 -25.88 -4.20 41.23
CA GLN A 567 -25.27 -5.49 41.53
C GLN A 567 -26.21 -6.64 41.19
N ARG A 568 -27.50 -6.48 41.49
CA ARG A 568 -28.53 -7.46 41.12
C ARG A 568 -28.73 -7.55 39.61
N GLU A 569 -28.68 -6.43 38.92
CA GLU A 569 -28.74 -6.38 37.46
C GLU A 569 -27.53 -7.13 36.84
N LEU A 570 -26.33 -6.91 37.35
CA LEU A 570 -25.12 -7.61 36.91
C LEU A 570 -25.17 -9.13 37.15
N GLU A 571 -25.81 -9.58 38.22
CA GLU A 571 -25.99 -11.00 38.51
C GLU A 571 -27.03 -11.68 37.59
N GLN A 572 -27.99 -10.92 37.05
CA GLN A 572 -29.06 -11.44 36.18
C GLN A 572 -28.70 -11.39 34.69
N LEU A 573 -27.79 -10.48 34.28
CA LEU A 573 -27.40 -10.30 32.89
C LEU A 573 -26.79 -11.54 32.22
N PRO A 574 -25.91 -12.35 32.85
CA PRO A 574 -25.39 -13.56 32.23
C PRO A 574 -26.49 -14.57 31.86
N GLN A 575 -27.45 -14.78 32.74
CA GLN A 575 -28.59 -15.66 32.45
C GLN A 575 -29.45 -15.10 31.29
N ARG A 576 -29.63 -13.79 31.26
CA ARG A 576 -30.37 -13.13 30.17
C ARG A 576 -29.64 -13.22 28.83
N LEU A 577 -28.30 -13.13 28.81
CA LEU A 577 -27.47 -13.34 27.61
C LEU A 577 -27.61 -14.77 27.09
N GLU A 578 -27.53 -15.80 27.97
CA GLU A 578 -27.74 -17.20 27.58
C GLU A 578 -29.14 -17.44 26.98
N GLU A 579 -30.19 -16.82 27.55
CA GLU A 579 -31.56 -16.91 27.02
C GLU A 579 -31.65 -16.29 25.59
N LEU A 580 -31.05 -15.11 25.39
CA LEU A 580 -31.05 -14.41 24.09
C LEU A 580 -30.22 -15.15 23.06
N GLU A 581 -29.07 -15.73 23.43
CA GLU A 581 -28.25 -16.55 22.54
C GLU A 581 -29.00 -17.82 22.09
N ALA A 582 -29.71 -18.49 23.01
CA ALA A 582 -30.51 -19.67 22.69
C ALA A 582 -31.70 -19.32 21.76
N GLU A 583 -32.34 -18.15 21.96
CA GLU A 583 -33.42 -17.66 21.12
C GLU A 583 -32.89 -17.34 19.71
N LEU A 584 -31.77 -16.66 19.62
CA LEU A 584 -31.11 -16.30 18.38
C LEU A 584 -30.67 -17.56 17.57
N GLN A 585 -30.07 -18.54 18.25
CA GLN A 585 -29.71 -19.81 17.63
C GLN A 585 -30.95 -20.57 17.11
N SER A 586 -32.04 -20.58 17.84
CA SER A 586 -33.30 -21.20 17.41
C SER A 586 -33.89 -20.52 16.14
N LEU A 587 -33.82 -19.18 16.06
CA LEU A 587 -34.27 -18.43 14.90
C LEU A 587 -33.34 -18.63 13.69
N GLN A 588 -32.02 -18.70 13.92
CA GLN A 588 -31.05 -19.01 12.87
C GLN A 588 -31.25 -20.42 12.31
N ASP A 589 -31.48 -21.40 13.15
CA ASP A 589 -31.77 -22.78 12.74
C ASP A 589 -33.04 -22.87 11.90
N GLN A 590 -34.07 -22.08 12.23
CA GLN A 590 -35.30 -21.98 11.43
C GLN A 590 -35.07 -21.36 10.07
N VAL A 591 -34.22 -20.33 9.98
CA VAL A 591 -33.86 -19.67 8.71
C VAL A 591 -32.95 -20.56 7.87
N ALA A 592 -32.09 -21.38 8.47
CA ALA A 592 -31.19 -22.32 7.79
C ALA A 592 -31.92 -23.55 7.20
N ASP A 593 -33.17 -23.84 7.62
CA ASP A 593 -33.94 -24.95 7.06
C ASP A 593 -34.26 -24.70 5.58
N ALA A 594 -33.91 -25.67 4.72
CA ALA A 594 -34.11 -25.57 3.26
C ALA A 594 -35.58 -25.33 2.84
N SER A 595 -36.55 -25.63 3.72
CA SER A 595 -37.99 -25.41 3.50
C SER A 595 -38.44 -24.00 3.86
N PHE A 596 -37.64 -23.18 4.57
CA PHE A 596 -38.02 -21.87 5.11
C PHE A 596 -38.46 -20.88 4.03
N PHE A 597 -37.71 -20.76 2.95
CA PHE A 597 -38.03 -19.87 1.83
C PHE A 597 -39.18 -20.37 0.92
N GLY A 598 -39.67 -21.57 1.14
CA GLY A 598 -40.88 -22.11 0.50
C GLY A 598 -42.19 -21.81 1.25
N GLN A 599 -42.13 -21.17 2.41
CA GLN A 599 -43.29 -20.78 3.23
C GLN A 599 -43.89 -19.46 2.76
N SER A 600 -45.00 -19.04 3.37
CA SER A 600 -45.65 -17.79 2.99
C SER A 600 -44.76 -16.58 3.24
N HIS A 601 -44.79 -15.59 2.37
CA HIS A 601 -44.00 -14.36 2.43
C HIS A 601 -44.11 -13.65 3.80
N ASP A 602 -45.34 -13.59 4.35
CA ASP A 602 -45.60 -12.93 5.63
C ASP A 602 -44.89 -13.63 6.80
N HIS A 603 -44.88 -14.97 6.79
CA HIS A 603 -44.19 -15.75 7.82
C HIS A 603 -42.66 -15.58 7.73
N THR A 604 -42.10 -15.59 6.52
CA THR A 604 -40.65 -15.39 6.30
C THR A 604 -40.22 -13.99 6.77
N GLN A 605 -40.99 -12.95 6.44
CA GLN A 605 -40.72 -11.60 6.93
C GLN A 605 -40.81 -11.49 8.45
N GLN A 606 -41.77 -12.17 9.08
CA GLN A 606 -41.96 -12.14 10.52
C GLN A 606 -40.79 -12.78 11.26
N VAL A 607 -40.29 -13.92 10.81
CA VAL A 607 -39.12 -14.60 11.42
C VAL A 607 -37.84 -13.79 11.21
N LEU A 608 -37.63 -13.18 10.02
CA LEU A 608 -36.48 -12.31 9.79
C LEU A 608 -36.51 -11.04 10.64
N ALA A 609 -37.68 -10.48 10.89
CA ALA A 609 -37.84 -9.35 11.80
C ALA A 609 -37.51 -9.74 13.26
N GLN A 610 -37.99 -10.92 13.71
CA GLN A 610 -37.68 -11.46 15.03
C GLN A 610 -36.18 -11.76 15.20
N LEU A 611 -35.50 -12.26 14.15
CA LEU A 611 -34.06 -12.49 14.16
C LEU A 611 -33.32 -11.17 14.38
N SER A 612 -33.68 -10.12 13.62
CA SER A 612 -33.06 -8.79 13.76
C SER A 612 -33.33 -8.16 15.13
N GLU A 613 -34.52 -8.35 15.71
CA GLU A 613 -34.84 -7.88 17.07
C GLU A 613 -34.03 -8.63 18.14
N ALA A 614 -33.85 -9.94 17.98
CA ALA A 614 -33.07 -10.76 18.90
C ALA A 614 -31.56 -10.39 18.85
N GLU A 615 -31.01 -10.14 17.66
CA GLU A 615 -29.64 -9.66 17.49
C GLU A 615 -29.41 -8.32 18.20
N GLN A 616 -30.31 -7.34 17.98
CA GLN A 616 -30.22 -6.04 18.65
C GLN A 616 -30.41 -6.12 20.18
N ALA A 617 -31.23 -7.05 20.66
CA ALA A 617 -31.44 -7.26 22.09
C ALA A 617 -30.20 -7.88 22.75
N LEU A 618 -29.53 -8.81 22.07
CA LEU A 618 -28.30 -9.43 22.52
C LEU A 618 -27.16 -8.39 22.59
N GLU A 619 -27.00 -7.58 21.56
CA GLU A 619 -25.98 -6.52 21.52
C GLU A 619 -26.14 -5.51 22.67
N LYS A 620 -27.37 -5.02 22.89
CA LYS A 620 -27.67 -4.11 24.02
C LYS A 620 -27.44 -4.75 25.40
N ALA A 621 -27.75 -6.04 25.55
CA ALA A 621 -27.50 -6.75 26.78
C ALA A 621 -25.99 -6.93 27.04
N PHE A 622 -25.20 -7.16 25.98
CA PHE A 622 -23.74 -7.27 26.05
C PHE A 622 -23.10 -5.94 26.45
N GLU A 623 -23.45 -4.84 25.77
CA GLU A 623 -22.98 -3.49 26.12
C GLU A 623 -23.32 -3.11 27.56
N ARG A 624 -24.52 -3.49 28.03
CA ARG A 624 -24.93 -3.23 29.40
C ARG A 624 -24.15 -4.04 30.42
N TRP A 625 -23.86 -5.29 30.13
CA TRP A 625 -23.05 -6.16 30.97
C TRP A 625 -21.61 -5.62 31.07
N GLU A 626 -20.99 -5.26 29.96
CA GLU A 626 -19.64 -4.70 29.91
C GLU A 626 -19.53 -3.39 30.71
N TYR A 627 -20.51 -2.50 30.56
CA TYR A 627 -20.60 -1.26 31.33
C TYR A 627 -20.67 -1.51 32.86
N LEU A 628 -21.50 -2.45 33.28
CA LEU A 628 -21.65 -2.77 34.72
C LEU A 628 -20.45 -3.51 35.29
N GLU A 629 -19.79 -4.33 34.49
CA GLU A 629 -18.57 -5.03 34.90
C GLU A 629 -17.39 -4.04 35.00
N GLY A 630 -17.29 -3.07 34.07
CA GLY A 630 -16.36 -1.95 34.16
C GLY A 630 -16.55 -1.13 35.44
N LEU A 631 -17.78 -0.82 35.81
CA LEU A 631 -18.08 -0.14 37.08
C LEU A 631 -17.71 -0.96 38.32
N LYS A 632 -17.83 -2.30 38.27
CA LYS A 632 -17.45 -3.21 39.36
C LYS A 632 -15.95 -3.30 39.54
N ASN A 633 -15.19 -3.31 38.43
CA ASN A 633 -13.73 -3.44 38.42
C ASN A 633 -13.01 -2.11 38.65
N GLY A 634 -13.72 -0.97 38.76
CA GLY A 634 -13.16 0.32 39.12
C GLY A 634 -12.46 1.04 37.95
N ALA A 635 -12.85 0.75 36.75
CA ALA A 635 -12.40 1.47 35.53
C ALA A 635 -13.16 2.78 35.35
#